data_20c67991dd42fcf373598b1f41a23e97
#
_entry.id   20c67991dd42fcf373598b1f41a23e97
#
_cell.length_a   1.000
_cell.length_b   1.000
_cell.length_c   1.000
_cell.angle_alpha   90.00
_cell.angle_beta   90.00
_cell.angle_gamma   90.00
#
_symmetry.space_group_name_H-M   'P 1'
#
loop_
_entity.id
_entity.type
_entity.pdbx_description
1 polymer ?
#
loop_
_entity_poly.entity_id
_entity_poly.type
_entity_poly.pdbx_seq_one_letter_code
_entity_poly.pdbx_strand_id
1 'polypeptide(L)'
;MTATESARRYSQYLARHLDNGNLQPEILSPWLDKVLSLEDFQNFTDWQALKEAENEAEIAAQLRILRRYVMAQIITRDLNRNSDLAEVTRTITLFADFAVNTVLDYAYAYYQSMYGTPIGRHSGQPQYLSVVAMGKAGGYELNVSSDIDLIFIYPESGDTDGKRERSNQEFFTKVGQKLISLLNDITGDGQVFRVDMRLRPDGDSGALVLNETALEQYLITQGREWERYAWCKGRIVTPYPNDINALVRPFVFRKYLDFNAYEAMRGLHKQIRQEVNRKGMADNVKLGAGGIREVEFIAQIFQLIRGGQVRALQLKGTQETLLKLQELEMLDAETVQTLLSAYRFLRDVEHRLQYWDDQQTQMLPDNPEQQQLLAESMGFADYAAFSDGLNTHRSRVNAIFNQILADPAEQSHTLDDCWHCIWQENPDPEERFNQLSAHGFEAGLIAKRLDQIRSGHKYRQLSSTAQPRFDTIIPLLVQASAAQANPTDTLLRLLDFLENISRRSSYLALLHEHPQALNQLAALMSQSSWVASYLMRHPILLDELLSAQLMDTVYDWPKLAAELSDGLHNAAGDTEAQMDVLRHFQHTQVFRLAVQDLAGLWTVEALSDQLSALADTILAAAIPCVWADTPKTHTDTPNIGIIGYGKLGGKELGYTSDLDLVYVYDDPHPDAPDIYGRFARRLTNWLSAATGAGSLYDVDLRLRPNGDSGFLACTVAAFEKYQRESAWTWEHQSLTRARFICGKAEIGQAFDALRQEILTRPRNRSELAAEIIEMREKMFATHPPQEYNVKYARGGVVDVEFIVQYLILAYSGEHPLLLDNYGNIALLNIAADAGLISHTLAEQARTAYRFYRQQQHNTKLRDAEKVEVTEEVQAYYQSVRDLWQQVFGEEVRFEKAR
;
A
#
# COMPACT_ATOMS: atom_id res chain seq x y z
N MET A 1 32.61 -38.84 -26.65
CA MET A 1 33.10 -37.44 -26.43
C MET A 1 32.77 -37.08 -25.00
N THR A 2 33.73 -36.62 -24.22
CA THR A 2 33.43 -36.16 -22.88
C THR A 2 32.57 -34.88 -22.96
N ALA A 3 31.79 -34.56 -21.94
CA ALA A 3 30.97 -33.33 -21.91
C ALA A 3 31.81 -32.08 -22.14
N THR A 4 33.03 -32.08 -21.61
CA THR A 4 33.99 -30.99 -21.77
C THR A 4 34.49 -30.83 -23.22
N GLU A 5 34.74 -31.94 -23.92
CA GLU A 5 35.14 -31.92 -25.34
C GLU A 5 33.99 -31.47 -26.27
N SER A 6 32.74 -31.76 -25.90
CA SER A 6 31.59 -31.21 -26.62
C SER A 6 31.48 -29.70 -26.47
N ALA A 7 31.61 -29.19 -25.22
CA ALA A 7 31.50 -27.77 -24.91
C ALA A 7 32.65 -26.91 -25.48
N ARG A 8 33.84 -27.45 -25.52
CA ARG A 8 35.07 -26.83 -26.03
C ARG A 8 34.91 -26.24 -27.47
N ARG A 9 34.07 -26.88 -28.32
CA ARG A 9 33.78 -26.40 -29.68
C ARG A 9 33.14 -25.01 -29.70
N TYR A 10 32.35 -24.69 -28.69
CA TYR A 10 31.54 -23.47 -28.58
C TYR A 10 32.10 -22.42 -27.62
N SER A 11 33.34 -22.69 -27.07
CA SER A 11 34.00 -21.77 -26.13
C SER A 11 35.52 -21.80 -26.32
N GLN A 12 36.06 -20.73 -26.91
CA GLN A 12 37.52 -20.53 -27.00
C GLN A 12 38.13 -20.36 -25.60
N TYR A 13 37.41 -19.75 -24.65
CA TYR A 13 37.85 -19.64 -23.26
C TYR A 13 38.13 -21.04 -22.70
N LEU A 14 37.17 -21.94 -22.76
CA LEU A 14 37.31 -23.31 -22.27
C LEU A 14 38.41 -24.08 -23.00
N ALA A 15 38.46 -23.98 -24.34
CA ALA A 15 39.48 -24.63 -25.14
C ALA A 15 40.90 -24.22 -24.74
N ARG A 16 41.14 -22.91 -24.61
CA ARG A 16 42.44 -22.35 -24.21
C ARG A 16 42.88 -22.84 -22.82
N HIS A 17 41.98 -22.91 -21.83
CA HIS A 17 42.35 -23.35 -20.50
C HIS A 17 42.54 -24.86 -20.38
N LEU A 18 41.89 -25.68 -21.20
CA LEU A 18 42.14 -27.12 -21.33
C LEU A 18 43.48 -27.36 -22.02
N ASP A 19 43.77 -26.70 -23.13
CA ASP A 19 45.00 -26.88 -23.92
C ASP A 19 46.27 -26.47 -23.15
N ASN A 20 46.14 -25.41 -22.32
CA ASN A 20 47.22 -24.93 -21.46
C ASN A 20 47.40 -25.71 -20.14
N GLY A 21 46.56 -26.73 -19.90
CA GLY A 21 46.62 -27.51 -18.64
C GLY A 21 46.23 -26.74 -17.38
N ASN A 22 45.51 -25.59 -17.52
CA ASN A 22 45.07 -24.76 -16.44
C ASN A 22 43.84 -25.30 -15.67
N LEU A 23 43.23 -26.36 -16.20
CA LEU A 23 42.10 -27.07 -15.60
C LEU A 23 42.47 -28.52 -15.38
N GLN A 24 42.60 -28.92 -14.10
CA GLN A 24 42.92 -30.29 -13.72
C GLN A 24 41.62 -31.12 -13.71
N PRO A 25 41.61 -32.27 -14.45
CA PRO A 25 40.41 -33.12 -14.51
C PRO A 25 39.93 -33.61 -13.15
N GLU A 26 40.86 -33.83 -12.24
CA GLU A 26 40.59 -34.35 -10.90
C GLU A 26 39.71 -33.36 -10.05
N ILE A 27 39.84 -32.06 -10.30
CA ILE A 27 39.08 -31.02 -9.66
C ILE A 27 37.77 -30.74 -10.45
N LEU A 28 37.88 -30.65 -11.80
CA LEU A 28 36.74 -30.27 -12.63
C LEU A 28 35.67 -31.37 -12.73
N SER A 29 36.09 -32.66 -12.92
CA SER A 29 35.15 -33.75 -13.18
C SER A 29 34.09 -33.92 -12.09
N PRO A 30 34.38 -33.93 -10.77
CA PRO A 30 33.37 -34.00 -9.72
C PRO A 30 32.40 -32.82 -9.72
N TRP A 31 32.79 -31.68 -10.24
CA TRP A 31 31.94 -30.47 -10.29
C TRP A 31 30.95 -30.51 -11.47
N LEU A 32 31.25 -31.25 -12.52
CA LEU A 32 30.35 -31.38 -13.68
C LEU A 32 29.03 -32.11 -13.35
N ASP A 33 29.04 -32.95 -12.34
CA ASP A 33 27.89 -33.81 -11.96
C ASP A 33 26.95 -33.15 -10.91
N LYS A 34 27.27 -31.92 -10.47
CA LYS A 34 26.50 -31.26 -9.39
C LYS A 34 26.31 -29.76 -9.65
N VAL A 35 25.33 -29.20 -8.96
CA VAL A 35 25.18 -27.74 -8.76
C VAL A 35 26.17 -27.29 -7.68
N LEU A 36 26.97 -26.28 -7.96
CA LEU A 36 27.96 -25.76 -7.01
C LEU A 36 27.27 -24.99 -5.87
N SER A 37 27.79 -25.17 -4.67
CA SER A 37 27.37 -24.53 -3.43
C SER A 37 28.46 -23.65 -2.84
N LEU A 38 28.10 -22.86 -1.84
CA LEU A 38 29.07 -22.05 -1.08
C LEU A 38 30.16 -22.92 -0.44
N GLU A 39 29.82 -24.12 0.02
CA GLU A 39 30.73 -25.08 0.62
C GLU A 39 31.83 -25.53 -0.38
N ASP A 40 31.50 -25.68 -1.65
CA ASP A 40 32.48 -26.03 -2.71
C ASP A 40 33.52 -24.92 -2.87
N PHE A 41 33.13 -23.66 -2.73
CA PHE A 41 34.08 -22.53 -2.81
C PHE A 41 34.90 -22.40 -1.53
N GLN A 42 34.31 -22.62 -0.38
CA GLN A 42 35.00 -22.60 0.92
C GLN A 42 36.04 -23.71 1.04
N ASN A 43 35.76 -24.89 0.48
CA ASN A 43 36.66 -26.05 0.54
C ASN A 43 37.69 -26.09 -0.61
N PHE A 44 37.70 -25.06 -1.49
CA PHE A 44 38.62 -25.05 -2.62
C PHE A 44 40.10 -24.90 -2.19
N THR A 45 40.36 -24.11 -1.16
CA THR A 45 41.64 -23.92 -0.51
C THR A 45 41.46 -23.53 0.96
N ASP A 46 42.53 -23.53 1.74
CA ASP A 46 42.50 -23.01 3.13
C ASP A 46 42.50 -21.48 3.13
N TRP A 47 41.34 -20.86 2.92
CA TRP A 47 41.20 -19.40 2.92
C TRP A 47 41.58 -18.76 4.24
N GLN A 48 41.38 -19.48 5.36
CA GLN A 48 41.70 -18.93 6.67
C GLN A 48 43.24 -18.85 6.88
N ALA A 49 43.96 -19.88 6.52
CA ALA A 49 45.42 -19.88 6.57
C ALA A 49 46.04 -18.77 5.69
N LEU A 50 45.42 -18.54 4.49
CA LEU A 50 45.87 -17.47 3.58
C LEU A 50 45.61 -16.07 4.17
N LYS A 51 44.50 -15.85 4.83
CA LYS A 51 44.19 -14.57 5.51
C LYS A 51 45.15 -14.33 6.67
N GLU A 52 45.39 -15.33 7.51
CA GLU A 52 46.31 -15.24 8.67
C GLU A 52 47.77 -15.03 8.27
N ALA A 53 48.19 -15.56 7.12
CA ALA A 53 49.53 -15.34 6.58
C ALA A 53 49.71 -13.95 5.93
N GLU A 54 48.68 -13.12 5.87
CA GLU A 54 48.64 -11.83 5.17
C GLU A 54 49.12 -11.93 3.70
N ASN A 55 48.86 -13.07 3.05
CA ASN A 55 49.37 -13.34 1.71
C ASN A 55 48.36 -12.88 0.64
N GLU A 56 48.36 -11.57 0.38
CA GLU A 56 47.50 -10.90 -0.57
C GLU A 56 47.56 -11.47 -1.99
N ALA A 57 48.80 -11.72 -2.44
CA ALA A 57 49.04 -12.24 -3.81
C ALA A 57 48.46 -13.63 -3.99
N GLU A 58 48.54 -14.49 -3.00
CA GLU A 58 48.03 -15.85 -3.04
C GLU A 58 46.49 -15.86 -2.96
N ILE A 59 45.89 -15.05 -2.10
CA ILE A 59 44.43 -14.90 -2.04
C ILE A 59 43.89 -14.47 -3.44
N ALA A 60 44.55 -13.48 -4.04
CA ALA A 60 44.19 -13.00 -5.37
C ALA A 60 44.37 -14.07 -6.44
N ALA A 61 45.43 -14.86 -6.40
CA ALA A 61 45.68 -15.96 -7.33
C ALA A 61 44.62 -17.07 -7.15
N GLN A 62 44.37 -17.51 -5.94
CA GLN A 62 43.41 -18.59 -5.67
C GLN A 62 41.98 -18.22 -6.06
N LEU A 63 41.54 -16.99 -5.89
CA LEU A 63 40.23 -16.54 -6.35
C LEU A 63 40.09 -16.57 -7.89
N ARG A 64 41.17 -16.23 -8.62
CA ARG A 64 41.22 -16.29 -10.10
C ARG A 64 41.20 -17.74 -10.58
N ILE A 65 41.98 -18.62 -9.93
CA ILE A 65 41.96 -20.04 -10.19
C ILE A 65 40.57 -20.63 -9.94
N LEU A 66 39.96 -20.33 -8.78
CA LEU A 66 38.61 -20.79 -8.46
C LEU A 66 37.60 -20.32 -9.51
N ARG A 67 37.64 -19.02 -9.92
CA ARG A 67 36.80 -18.51 -11.00
C ARG A 67 36.93 -19.34 -12.28
N ARG A 68 38.13 -19.71 -12.64
CA ARG A 68 38.39 -20.52 -13.85
C ARG A 68 37.68 -21.87 -13.80
N TYR A 69 37.68 -22.55 -12.66
CA TYR A 69 36.95 -23.80 -12.46
C TYR A 69 35.43 -23.59 -12.44
N VAL A 70 34.93 -22.56 -11.77
CA VAL A 70 33.51 -22.20 -11.76
C VAL A 70 33.02 -21.90 -13.20
N MET A 71 33.76 -21.12 -13.96
CA MET A 71 33.47 -20.82 -15.35
C MET A 71 33.46 -22.09 -16.23
N ALA A 72 34.46 -22.94 -16.08
CA ALA A 72 34.57 -24.21 -16.86
C ALA A 72 33.37 -25.14 -16.53
N GLN A 73 32.96 -25.23 -15.26
CA GLN A 73 31.80 -26.00 -14.85
C GLN A 73 30.52 -25.47 -15.48
N ILE A 74 30.24 -24.15 -15.32
CA ILE A 74 29.05 -23.49 -15.86
C ILE A 74 28.99 -23.69 -17.39
N ILE A 75 30.04 -23.34 -18.12
CA ILE A 75 30.11 -23.43 -19.57
C ILE A 75 29.84 -24.86 -20.03
N THR A 76 30.50 -25.86 -19.40
CA THR A 76 30.34 -27.25 -19.77
C THR A 76 28.92 -27.77 -19.53
N ARG A 77 28.34 -27.48 -18.37
CA ARG A 77 26.98 -27.95 -18.06
C ARG A 77 25.92 -27.27 -18.91
N ASP A 78 26.01 -25.95 -19.10
CA ASP A 78 25.02 -25.19 -19.86
C ASP A 78 25.07 -25.55 -21.38
N LEU A 79 26.23 -25.63 -21.98
CA LEU A 79 26.37 -26.00 -23.41
C LEU A 79 25.93 -27.46 -23.66
N ASN A 80 26.00 -28.35 -22.66
CA ASN A 80 25.49 -29.71 -22.76
C ASN A 80 24.02 -29.84 -22.25
N ARG A 81 23.32 -28.71 -21.91
CA ARG A 81 21.95 -28.68 -21.44
C ARG A 81 21.72 -29.47 -20.13
N ASN A 82 22.73 -29.54 -19.29
CA ASN A 82 22.70 -30.15 -17.96
C ASN A 82 22.41 -29.13 -16.84
N SER A 83 22.27 -27.87 -17.18
CA SER A 83 21.84 -26.77 -16.30
C SER A 83 20.83 -25.89 -17.02
N ASP A 84 20.03 -25.17 -16.24
CA ASP A 84 19.12 -24.13 -16.71
C ASP A 84 19.67 -22.73 -16.41
N LEU A 85 18.99 -21.69 -16.91
CA LEU A 85 19.35 -20.30 -16.67
C LEU A 85 19.46 -19.96 -15.16
N ALA A 86 18.58 -20.51 -14.34
CA ALA A 86 18.55 -20.22 -12.91
C ALA A 86 19.80 -20.80 -12.21
N GLU A 87 20.21 -22.03 -12.55
CA GLU A 87 21.46 -22.63 -12.05
C GLU A 87 22.67 -21.78 -12.43
N VAL A 88 22.81 -21.42 -13.71
CA VAL A 88 23.95 -20.64 -14.22
C VAL A 88 24.07 -19.30 -13.48
N THR A 89 22.98 -18.53 -13.46
CA THR A 89 23.01 -17.18 -12.86
C THR A 89 23.19 -17.20 -11.35
N ARG A 90 22.60 -18.19 -10.68
CA ARG A 90 22.75 -18.38 -9.24
C ARG A 90 24.17 -18.79 -8.86
N THR A 91 24.76 -19.71 -9.59
CA THR A 91 26.14 -20.19 -9.35
C THR A 91 27.15 -19.05 -9.46
N ILE A 92 27.10 -18.27 -10.54
CA ILE A 92 28.05 -17.16 -10.71
C ILE A 92 27.80 -16.02 -9.70
N THR A 93 26.55 -15.76 -9.32
CA THR A 93 26.22 -14.77 -8.28
C THR A 93 26.74 -15.22 -6.92
N LEU A 94 26.55 -16.50 -6.58
CA LEU A 94 27.05 -17.07 -5.33
C LEU A 94 28.59 -16.99 -5.24
N PHE A 95 29.27 -17.25 -6.38
CA PHE A 95 30.71 -17.07 -6.46
C PHE A 95 31.14 -15.60 -6.28
N ALA A 96 30.40 -14.66 -6.88
CA ALA A 96 30.66 -13.23 -6.69
C ALA A 96 30.51 -12.80 -5.23
N ASP A 97 29.42 -13.23 -4.56
CA ASP A 97 29.19 -12.99 -3.14
C ASP A 97 30.33 -13.57 -2.27
N PHE A 98 30.75 -14.79 -2.57
CA PHE A 98 31.88 -15.44 -1.88
C PHE A 98 33.19 -14.67 -2.06
N ALA A 99 33.53 -14.25 -3.28
CA ALA A 99 34.73 -13.52 -3.60
C ALA A 99 34.75 -12.14 -2.89
N VAL A 100 33.61 -11.42 -2.92
CA VAL A 100 33.49 -10.13 -2.23
C VAL A 100 33.71 -10.28 -0.73
N ASN A 101 33.03 -11.24 -0.08
CA ASN A 101 33.18 -11.46 1.36
C ASN A 101 34.61 -11.91 1.74
N THR A 102 35.20 -12.81 0.98
CA THR A 102 36.57 -13.30 1.24
C THR A 102 37.60 -12.16 1.20
N VAL A 103 37.48 -11.28 0.19
CA VAL A 103 38.37 -10.13 0.02
C VAL A 103 38.09 -9.06 1.07
N LEU A 104 36.81 -8.83 1.40
CA LEU A 104 36.42 -7.86 2.43
C LEU A 104 37.00 -8.22 3.79
N ASP A 105 36.85 -9.49 4.20
CA ASP A 105 37.39 -9.97 5.47
C ASP A 105 38.90 -9.78 5.55
N TYR A 106 39.62 -10.11 4.46
CA TYR A 106 41.06 -9.90 4.39
C TYR A 106 41.41 -8.41 4.49
N ALA A 107 40.79 -7.56 3.69
CA ALA A 107 41.06 -6.13 3.65
C ALA A 107 40.75 -5.44 5.01
N TYR A 108 39.64 -5.85 5.64
CA TYR A 108 39.27 -5.34 6.96
C TYR A 108 40.33 -5.73 8.01
N ALA A 109 40.69 -7.00 8.11
CA ALA A 109 41.69 -7.49 9.07
C ALA A 109 43.04 -6.82 8.84
N TYR A 110 43.48 -6.64 7.59
CA TYR A 110 44.73 -5.98 7.21
C TYR A 110 44.77 -4.54 7.69
N TYR A 111 43.72 -3.75 7.49
CA TYR A 111 43.70 -2.37 7.96
C TYR A 111 43.40 -2.24 9.44
N GLN A 112 42.66 -3.17 10.03
CA GLN A 112 42.45 -3.25 11.48
C GLN A 112 43.78 -3.47 12.23
N SER A 113 44.69 -4.31 11.73
CA SER A 113 46.01 -4.53 12.29
C SER A 113 46.85 -3.24 12.30
N MET A 114 46.65 -2.34 11.33
CA MET A 114 47.42 -1.08 11.20
C MET A 114 46.84 0.10 11.99
N TYR A 115 45.49 0.22 12.01
CA TYR A 115 44.79 1.42 12.47
C TYR A 115 43.91 1.17 13.68
N GLY A 116 43.71 -0.09 14.09
CA GLY A 116 42.71 -0.47 15.10
C GLY A 116 41.33 -0.69 14.51
N THR A 117 40.38 -0.94 15.40
CA THR A 117 38.96 -1.22 15.03
C THR A 117 38.25 0.10 14.82
N PRO A 118 37.50 0.29 13.71
CA PRO A 118 36.65 1.45 13.54
C PRO A 118 35.47 1.40 14.51
N ILE A 119 35.30 2.46 15.31
CA ILE A 119 34.28 2.56 16.36
C ILE A 119 33.27 3.64 16.00
N GLY A 120 32.01 3.36 16.23
CA GLY A 120 30.92 4.32 16.02
C GLY A 120 30.89 5.40 17.08
N ARG A 121 30.70 6.66 16.67
CA ARG A 121 30.80 7.81 17.59
C ARG A 121 29.70 7.84 18.65
N HIS A 122 28.47 7.38 18.27
CA HIS A 122 27.32 7.40 19.17
C HIS A 122 27.10 6.05 19.84
N SER A 123 27.22 4.96 19.06
CA SER A 123 27.02 3.60 19.56
C SER A 123 28.16 3.09 20.41
N GLY A 124 29.39 3.59 20.19
CA GLY A 124 30.61 3.04 20.80
C GLY A 124 30.91 1.62 20.35
N GLN A 125 30.27 1.11 19.32
CA GLN A 125 30.40 -0.27 18.84
C GLN A 125 31.35 -0.35 17.63
N PRO A 126 32.00 -1.52 17.42
CA PRO A 126 32.74 -1.79 16.19
C PRO A 126 31.85 -1.63 14.94
N GLN A 127 32.44 -1.00 13.92
CA GLN A 127 31.76 -0.75 12.65
C GLN A 127 32.28 -1.69 11.56
N TYR A 128 31.39 -2.09 10.64
CA TYR A 128 31.71 -2.97 9.53
C TYR A 128 31.22 -2.38 8.21
N LEU A 129 31.87 -2.74 7.10
CA LEU A 129 31.48 -2.30 5.78
C LEU A 129 30.40 -3.21 5.21
N SER A 130 29.24 -2.67 4.90
CA SER A 130 28.21 -3.33 4.13
C SER A 130 28.45 -3.11 2.64
N VAL A 131 28.44 -4.19 1.87
CA VAL A 131 28.54 -4.16 0.42
C VAL A 131 27.15 -4.44 -0.16
N VAL A 132 26.66 -3.53 -0.98
CA VAL A 132 25.38 -3.68 -1.70
C VAL A 132 25.69 -4.02 -3.14
N ALA A 133 25.21 -5.18 -3.62
CA ALA A 133 25.22 -5.55 -5.02
C ALA A 133 24.01 -4.94 -5.72
N MET A 134 24.26 -4.30 -6.84
CA MET A 134 23.26 -3.66 -7.70
C MET A 134 23.07 -4.45 -9.01
N GLY A 135 22.15 -4.01 -9.84
CA GLY A 135 21.95 -4.56 -11.17
C GLY A 135 21.70 -6.07 -11.17
N LYS A 136 22.40 -6.80 -12.07
CA LYS A 136 22.24 -8.26 -12.21
C LYS A 136 22.72 -9.02 -10.97
N ALA A 137 23.80 -8.60 -10.34
CA ALA A 137 24.30 -9.22 -9.11
C ALA A 137 23.30 -9.09 -7.95
N GLY A 138 22.67 -7.92 -7.81
CA GLY A 138 21.61 -7.69 -6.84
C GLY A 138 20.38 -8.57 -7.05
N GLY A 139 20.00 -8.81 -8.32
CA GLY A 139 18.86 -9.64 -8.71
C GLY A 139 19.10 -11.14 -8.71
N TYR A 140 20.26 -11.64 -8.32
CA TYR A 140 20.71 -13.04 -8.50
C TYR A 140 20.72 -13.48 -9.98
N GLU A 141 20.96 -12.55 -10.87
CA GLU A 141 20.88 -12.73 -12.34
C GLU A 141 22.21 -12.43 -13.04
N LEU A 142 23.34 -12.56 -12.33
CA LEU A 142 24.66 -12.25 -12.87
C LEU A 142 24.99 -13.17 -14.05
N ASN A 143 25.62 -12.62 -15.09
CA ASN A 143 26.21 -13.41 -16.15
C ASN A 143 27.67 -13.75 -15.83
N VAL A 144 28.19 -14.73 -16.52
CA VAL A 144 29.57 -15.20 -16.31
C VAL A 144 30.65 -14.14 -16.56
N SER A 145 30.43 -13.24 -17.53
CA SER A 145 31.38 -12.19 -17.90
C SER A 145 30.84 -10.78 -17.61
N SER A 146 29.84 -10.64 -16.72
CA SER A 146 29.37 -9.34 -16.29
C SER A 146 30.34 -8.68 -15.30
N ASP A 147 30.33 -7.35 -15.30
CA ASP A 147 30.77 -6.57 -14.16
C ASP A 147 29.83 -6.75 -12.96
N ILE A 148 30.36 -6.51 -11.77
CA ILE A 148 29.59 -6.41 -10.55
C ILE A 148 29.46 -4.95 -10.15
N ASP A 149 28.22 -4.46 -10.10
CA ASP A 149 27.90 -3.11 -9.66
C ASP A 149 27.82 -3.11 -8.12
N LEU A 150 28.66 -2.33 -7.44
CA LEU A 150 28.73 -2.32 -5.98
C LEU A 150 28.53 -0.92 -5.41
N ILE A 151 27.96 -0.86 -4.18
CA ILE A 151 27.92 0.35 -3.35
C ILE A 151 28.41 -0.02 -1.96
N PHE A 152 29.26 0.83 -1.36
CA PHE A 152 29.87 0.61 -0.05
C PHE A 152 29.27 1.55 0.99
N ILE A 153 28.74 0.96 2.08
CA ILE A 153 28.02 1.69 3.13
C ILE A 153 28.50 1.18 4.47
N TYR A 154 28.74 2.08 5.43
CA TYR A 154 29.03 1.73 6.82
C TYR A 154 28.04 2.42 7.76
N PRO A 155 27.74 1.84 8.94
CA PRO A 155 26.64 2.34 9.77
C PRO A 155 26.88 3.76 10.29
N GLU A 156 28.03 4.02 10.94
CA GLU A 156 28.19 5.24 11.73
C GLU A 156 29.57 5.88 11.59
N SER A 157 29.58 7.22 11.56
CA SER A 157 30.83 7.98 11.63
C SER A 157 31.53 7.80 12.98
N GLY A 158 32.83 7.91 13.00
CA GLY A 158 33.66 7.74 14.18
C GLY A 158 35.14 7.62 13.79
N ASP A 159 35.93 7.10 14.68
CA ASP A 159 37.35 6.98 14.51
C ASP A 159 37.84 5.59 14.96
N THR A 160 39.03 5.14 14.48
CA THR A 160 39.61 3.86 14.89
C THR A 160 40.27 3.98 16.28
N ASP A 161 40.24 2.87 17.03
CA ASP A 161 40.79 2.81 18.42
C ASP A 161 42.30 2.54 18.52
N GLY A 162 42.99 2.48 17.37
CA GLY A 162 44.41 2.15 17.34
C GLY A 162 45.34 3.36 17.52
N LYS A 163 46.65 3.09 17.68
CA LYS A 163 47.65 4.15 17.86
C LYS A 163 47.81 5.11 16.67
N ARG A 164 47.39 4.69 15.48
CA ARG A 164 47.38 5.50 14.26
C ARG A 164 45.91 5.77 13.88
N GLU A 165 45.26 6.58 14.71
CA GLU A 165 43.87 6.92 14.56
C GLU A 165 43.55 7.41 13.13
N ARG A 166 42.42 6.92 12.60
CA ARG A 166 41.83 7.31 11.32
C ARG A 166 40.31 7.43 11.45
N SER A 167 39.72 8.34 10.71
CA SER A 167 38.27 8.37 10.63
C SER A 167 37.71 7.08 9.99
N ASN A 168 36.51 6.68 10.40
CA ASN A 168 35.83 5.54 9.80
C ASN A 168 35.71 5.68 8.27
N GLN A 169 35.49 6.91 7.80
CA GLN A 169 35.47 7.22 6.35
C GLN A 169 36.82 6.86 5.67
N GLU A 170 37.95 7.30 6.24
CA GLU A 170 39.30 6.98 5.69
C GLU A 170 39.60 5.49 5.76
N PHE A 171 39.23 4.84 6.86
CA PHE A 171 39.42 3.41 7.07
C PHE A 171 38.67 2.62 6.02
N PHE A 172 37.36 2.82 5.88
CA PHE A 172 36.55 2.09 4.93
C PHE A 172 36.82 2.44 3.46
N THR A 173 37.28 3.67 3.19
CA THR A 173 37.78 4.02 1.85
C THR A 173 38.97 3.15 1.44
N LYS A 174 39.92 2.92 2.36
CA LYS A 174 41.06 2.04 2.11
C LYS A 174 40.66 0.58 1.95
N VAL A 175 39.71 0.10 2.78
CA VAL A 175 39.15 -1.24 2.67
C VAL A 175 38.47 -1.43 1.30
N GLY A 176 37.61 -0.48 0.88
CA GLY A 176 36.93 -0.53 -0.41
C GLY A 176 37.89 -0.46 -1.60
N GLN A 177 38.92 0.39 -1.55
CA GLN A 177 39.95 0.46 -2.59
C GLN A 177 40.69 -0.87 -2.76
N LYS A 178 41.05 -1.50 -1.61
CA LYS A 178 41.73 -2.80 -1.63
C LYS A 178 40.83 -3.89 -2.17
N LEU A 179 39.53 -3.89 -1.81
CA LEU A 179 38.55 -4.82 -2.33
C LEU A 179 38.43 -4.71 -3.86
N ILE A 180 38.32 -3.49 -4.37
CA ILE A 180 38.25 -3.24 -5.81
C ILE A 180 39.53 -3.75 -6.49
N SER A 181 40.71 -3.40 -6.01
CA SER A 181 41.99 -3.82 -6.61
C SER A 181 42.11 -5.36 -6.69
N LEU A 182 41.84 -6.06 -5.59
CA LEU A 182 41.98 -7.54 -5.55
C LEU A 182 41.03 -8.26 -6.49
N LEU A 183 39.81 -7.73 -6.68
CA LEU A 183 38.82 -8.33 -7.61
C LEU A 183 39.03 -7.89 -9.05
N ASN A 184 39.41 -6.63 -9.30
CA ASN A 184 39.41 -6.01 -10.61
C ASN A 184 40.75 -6.06 -11.35
N ASP A 185 41.90 -6.13 -10.65
CA ASP A 185 43.19 -6.07 -11.30
C ASP A 185 43.48 -7.33 -12.14
N ILE A 186 44.03 -7.15 -13.36
CA ILE A 186 44.38 -8.23 -14.25
C ILE A 186 45.81 -8.70 -13.91
N THR A 187 45.96 -9.99 -13.66
CA THR A 187 47.24 -10.64 -13.37
C THR A 187 47.52 -11.73 -14.39
N GLY A 188 48.62 -12.46 -14.24
CA GLY A 188 48.90 -13.63 -15.05
C GLY A 188 47.84 -14.72 -15.00
N ASP A 189 47.08 -14.79 -13.89
CA ASP A 189 45.96 -15.72 -13.70
C ASP A 189 44.61 -15.18 -14.18
N GLY A 190 44.58 -13.96 -14.71
CA GLY A 190 43.38 -13.28 -15.15
C GLY A 190 42.84 -12.29 -14.17
N GLN A 191 41.52 -12.14 -14.12
CA GLN A 191 40.73 -11.23 -13.31
C GLN A 191 39.64 -12.00 -12.58
N VAL A 192 39.24 -11.56 -11.36
CA VAL A 192 38.10 -12.19 -10.67
C VAL A 192 36.78 -11.61 -11.20
N PHE A 193 36.54 -10.31 -11.01
CA PHE A 193 35.42 -9.57 -11.59
C PHE A 193 35.83 -8.13 -11.94
N ARG A 194 35.28 -7.59 -12.99
CA ARG A 194 35.23 -6.14 -13.18
C ARG A 194 34.30 -5.54 -12.16
N VAL A 195 34.76 -4.50 -11.44
CA VAL A 195 33.96 -3.82 -10.42
C VAL A 195 33.52 -2.46 -10.94
N ASP A 196 32.22 -2.22 -10.96
CA ASP A 196 31.63 -0.92 -11.31
C ASP A 196 31.05 -0.23 -10.09
N MET A 197 31.52 0.98 -9.84
CA MET A 197 31.10 1.80 -8.70
C MET A 197 30.24 3.00 -9.11
N ARG A 198 29.82 3.11 -10.40
CA ARG A 198 29.13 4.30 -10.92
C ARG A 198 27.69 4.45 -10.43
N LEU A 199 27.08 3.40 -9.86
CA LEU A 199 25.74 3.44 -9.27
C LEU A 199 25.72 3.99 -7.84
N ARG A 200 26.89 4.32 -7.26
CA ARG A 200 26.94 4.98 -5.95
C ARG A 200 26.43 6.42 -6.03
N PRO A 201 25.95 7.00 -4.90
CA PRO A 201 25.56 8.41 -4.83
C PRO A 201 26.60 9.34 -5.47
N ASP A 202 26.14 10.27 -6.30
CA ASP A 202 26.95 11.19 -7.12
C ASP A 202 27.88 10.51 -8.14
N GLY A 203 27.74 9.22 -8.39
CA GLY A 203 28.52 8.49 -9.39
C GLY A 203 30.03 8.62 -9.18
N ASP A 204 30.78 8.89 -10.26
CA ASP A 204 32.26 8.99 -10.20
C ASP A 204 32.78 10.18 -9.39
N SER A 205 31.97 11.23 -9.19
CA SER A 205 32.32 12.40 -8.39
C SER A 205 32.04 12.21 -6.90
N GLY A 206 31.23 11.21 -6.52
CA GLY A 206 30.87 10.93 -5.15
C GLY A 206 31.94 10.18 -4.35
N ALA A 207 31.81 10.22 -3.02
CA ALA A 207 32.65 9.44 -2.13
C ALA A 207 32.58 7.94 -2.43
N LEU A 208 33.69 7.22 -2.30
CA LEU A 208 33.74 5.77 -2.54
C LEU A 208 32.91 5.00 -1.50
N VAL A 209 32.87 5.47 -0.26
CA VAL A 209 32.08 4.89 0.83
C VAL A 209 31.25 5.99 1.49
N LEU A 210 30.04 5.64 1.97
CA LEU A 210 29.14 6.54 2.68
C LEU A 210 28.71 5.90 4.00
N ASN A 211 28.41 6.74 5.01
CA ASN A 211 27.66 6.22 6.16
C ASN A 211 26.15 6.21 5.88
N GLU A 212 25.37 5.47 6.67
CA GLU A 212 23.92 5.34 6.51
C GLU A 212 23.19 6.69 6.54
N THR A 213 23.60 7.61 7.44
CA THR A 213 23.01 8.96 7.51
C THR A 213 23.23 9.77 6.22
N ALA A 214 24.44 9.70 5.64
CA ALA A 214 24.73 10.39 4.38
C ALA A 214 23.96 9.78 3.21
N LEU A 215 23.79 8.45 3.18
CA LEU A 215 22.95 7.78 2.20
C LEU A 215 21.51 8.23 2.32
N GLU A 216 20.93 8.24 3.52
CA GLU A 216 19.55 8.68 3.76
C GLU A 216 19.35 10.11 3.29
N GLN A 217 20.21 11.02 3.70
CA GLN A 217 20.15 12.42 3.27
C GLN A 217 20.23 12.58 1.76
N TYR A 218 21.11 11.81 1.10
CA TYR A 218 21.22 11.81 -0.36
C TYR A 218 19.92 11.33 -1.03
N LEU A 219 19.38 10.21 -0.59
CA LEU A 219 18.15 9.64 -1.15
C LEU A 219 16.95 10.59 -1.01
N ILE A 220 16.86 11.32 0.12
CA ILE A 220 15.78 12.28 0.36
C ILE A 220 15.93 13.55 -0.50
N THR A 221 17.18 14.07 -0.63
CA THR A 221 17.38 15.41 -1.21
C THR A 221 17.78 15.40 -2.68
N GLN A 222 18.45 14.35 -3.16
CA GLN A 222 19.06 14.30 -4.48
C GLN A 222 18.70 13.03 -5.29
N GLY A 223 18.13 12.01 -4.62
CA GLY A 223 17.79 10.74 -5.26
C GLY A 223 16.89 10.89 -6.48
N ARG A 224 17.30 10.29 -7.60
CA ARG A 224 16.65 10.40 -8.92
C ARG A 224 15.85 9.16 -9.27
N GLU A 225 14.92 9.26 -10.19
CA GLU A 225 14.06 8.14 -10.61
C GLU A 225 14.86 6.97 -11.20
N TRP A 226 15.95 7.21 -11.94
CA TRP A 226 16.81 6.14 -12.45
C TRP A 226 17.54 5.40 -11.31
N GLU A 227 17.85 6.07 -10.20
CA GLU A 227 18.45 5.45 -9.01
C GLU A 227 17.42 4.58 -8.28
N ARG A 228 16.16 5.03 -8.18
CA ARG A 228 15.05 4.20 -7.68
C ARG A 228 14.95 2.90 -8.47
N TYR A 229 14.99 3.01 -9.81
CA TYR A 229 15.00 1.85 -10.69
C TYR A 229 16.19 0.92 -10.41
N ALA A 230 17.39 1.46 -10.23
CA ALA A 230 18.59 0.66 -9.92
C ALA A 230 18.49 -0.01 -8.54
N TRP A 231 18.07 0.74 -7.52
CA TRP A 231 17.92 0.25 -6.14
C TRP A 231 16.82 -0.81 -5.97
N CYS A 232 15.89 -0.93 -6.92
CA CYS A 232 14.89 -1.99 -6.92
C CYS A 232 15.52 -3.38 -6.81
N LYS A 233 16.65 -3.59 -7.51
CA LYS A 233 17.46 -4.82 -7.45
C LYS A 233 18.55 -4.79 -6.37
N GLY A 234 18.76 -3.70 -5.64
CA GLY A 234 19.80 -3.57 -4.62
C GLY A 234 19.68 -4.64 -3.53
N ARG A 235 20.78 -5.37 -3.25
CA ARG A 235 20.85 -6.46 -2.28
C ARG A 235 22.12 -6.39 -1.46
N ILE A 236 22.02 -6.53 -0.15
CA ILE A 236 23.17 -6.57 0.76
C ILE A 236 23.83 -7.94 0.62
N VAL A 237 25.13 -7.94 0.36
CA VAL A 237 25.95 -9.16 0.17
C VAL A 237 26.63 -9.60 1.48
N THR A 238 26.92 -8.65 2.36
CA THR A 238 27.67 -8.87 3.62
C THR A 238 26.74 -9.27 4.76
N PRO A 239 27.20 -10.10 5.72
CA PRO A 239 26.37 -10.63 6.80
C PRO A 239 26.28 -9.67 8.01
N TYR A 240 26.77 -8.46 7.92
CA TYR A 240 26.84 -7.53 9.05
C TYR A 240 25.51 -6.83 9.30
N PRO A 241 25.19 -6.51 10.59
CA PRO A 241 24.01 -5.72 10.93
C PRO A 241 24.05 -4.33 10.27
N ASN A 242 22.92 -3.89 9.71
CA ASN A 242 22.74 -2.58 9.09
C ASN A 242 21.26 -2.27 8.91
N ASP A 243 20.95 -0.98 8.70
CA ASP A 243 19.59 -0.49 8.47
C ASP A 243 19.34 -0.06 6.99
N ILE A 244 20.24 -0.42 6.08
CA ILE A 244 20.22 0.02 4.68
C ILE A 244 18.87 -0.30 4.02
N ASN A 245 18.30 -1.49 4.24
CA ASN A 245 17.01 -1.86 3.67
C ASN A 245 15.87 -0.98 4.20
N ALA A 246 15.91 -0.57 5.47
CA ALA A 246 14.92 0.33 6.06
C ALA A 246 15.04 1.74 5.46
N LEU A 247 16.25 2.23 5.22
CA LEU A 247 16.53 3.54 4.62
C LEU A 247 16.13 3.60 3.13
N VAL A 248 16.46 2.56 2.36
CA VAL A 248 16.27 2.53 0.90
C VAL A 248 14.82 2.25 0.50
N ARG A 249 14.10 1.45 1.28
CA ARG A 249 12.75 1.00 0.96
C ARG A 249 11.75 2.14 0.74
N PRO A 250 11.64 3.19 1.58
CA PRO A 250 10.73 4.31 1.34
C PRO A 250 11.08 5.10 0.08
N PHE A 251 12.36 5.16 -0.28
CA PHE A 251 12.82 5.80 -1.50
C PHE A 251 12.40 5.02 -2.75
N VAL A 252 12.58 3.69 -2.76
CA VAL A 252 12.28 2.83 -3.90
C VAL A 252 10.78 2.58 -4.03
N PHE A 253 10.13 2.16 -2.93
CA PHE A 253 8.74 1.72 -2.92
C PHE A 253 7.89 2.75 -2.17
N ARG A 254 7.46 3.79 -2.88
CA ARG A 254 6.58 4.82 -2.33
C ARG A 254 5.25 4.21 -1.91
N LYS A 255 4.73 4.64 -0.76
CA LYS A 255 3.49 4.12 -0.16
C LYS A 255 2.27 4.26 -1.09
N TYR A 256 2.28 5.24 -1.98
CA TYR A 256 1.19 5.56 -2.90
C TYR A 256 1.56 5.19 -4.34
N LEU A 257 0.56 4.91 -5.17
CA LEU A 257 0.76 4.64 -6.59
C LEU A 257 1.53 5.80 -7.23
N ASP A 258 2.68 5.52 -7.77
CA ASP A 258 3.58 6.52 -8.34
C ASP A 258 3.52 6.51 -9.88
N PHE A 259 2.49 7.15 -10.41
CA PHE A 259 2.30 7.25 -11.85
C PHE A 259 3.37 8.11 -12.54
N ASN A 260 4.08 8.99 -11.81
CA ASN A 260 5.26 9.68 -12.38
C ASN A 260 6.36 8.68 -12.77
N ALA A 261 6.40 7.50 -12.14
CA ALA A 261 7.35 6.47 -12.53
C ALA A 261 7.10 5.99 -13.97
N TYR A 262 5.85 5.90 -14.45
CA TYR A 262 5.56 5.57 -15.85
C TYR A 262 6.21 6.55 -16.82
N GLU A 263 6.01 7.85 -16.63
CA GLU A 263 6.55 8.87 -17.52
C GLU A 263 8.08 8.93 -17.45
N ALA A 264 8.65 8.88 -16.24
CA ALA A 264 10.08 8.84 -16.06
C ALA A 264 10.70 7.62 -16.76
N MET A 265 10.03 6.47 -16.70
CA MET A 265 10.46 5.26 -17.37
C MET A 265 10.28 5.35 -18.88
N ARG A 266 9.17 5.90 -19.41
CA ARG A 266 9.03 6.20 -20.85
C ARG A 266 10.13 7.13 -21.33
N GLY A 267 10.41 8.19 -20.59
CA GLY A 267 11.48 9.15 -20.89
C GLY A 267 12.85 8.46 -20.94
N LEU A 268 13.17 7.66 -19.93
CA LEU A 268 14.43 6.91 -19.89
C LEU A 268 14.53 5.91 -21.05
N HIS A 269 13.46 5.17 -21.34
CA HIS A 269 13.44 4.22 -22.45
C HIS A 269 13.59 4.93 -23.82
N LYS A 270 12.91 6.07 -24.01
CA LYS A 270 13.04 6.88 -25.22
C LYS A 270 14.49 7.35 -25.44
N GLN A 271 15.17 7.80 -24.38
CA GLN A 271 16.58 8.18 -24.44
C GLN A 271 17.48 6.99 -24.82
N ILE A 272 17.24 5.82 -24.22
CA ILE A 272 17.99 4.60 -24.52
C ILE A 272 17.78 4.18 -25.98
N ARG A 273 16.54 4.17 -26.49
CA ARG A 273 16.25 3.84 -27.90
C ARG A 273 16.94 4.81 -28.87
N GLN A 274 16.94 6.10 -28.56
CA GLN A 274 17.65 7.09 -29.36
C GLN A 274 19.15 6.81 -29.39
N GLU A 275 19.76 6.46 -28.27
CA GLU A 275 21.18 6.13 -28.18
C GLU A 275 21.51 4.83 -28.92
N VAL A 276 20.67 3.78 -28.79
CA VAL A 276 20.81 2.51 -29.54
C VAL A 276 20.75 2.73 -31.03
N ASN A 277 19.79 3.55 -31.51
CA ASN A 277 19.67 3.88 -32.92
C ASN A 277 20.87 4.71 -33.40
N ARG A 278 21.32 5.67 -32.60
CA ARG A 278 22.49 6.50 -32.92
C ARG A 278 23.79 5.68 -33.07
N LYS A 279 23.95 4.65 -32.24
CA LYS A 279 25.14 3.77 -32.24
C LYS A 279 25.01 2.57 -33.15
N GLY A 280 23.92 2.39 -33.88
CA GLY A 280 23.71 1.26 -34.77
C GLY A 280 23.68 -0.10 -34.04
N MET A 281 23.17 -0.13 -32.81
CA MET A 281 23.17 -1.32 -31.92
C MET A 281 21.87 -2.14 -32.07
N ALA A 282 21.28 -2.25 -33.24
CA ALA A 282 20.05 -3.02 -33.48
C ALA A 282 20.23 -4.52 -33.14
N ASP A 283 21.43 -5.07 -33.40
CA ASP A 283 21.78 -6.48 -33.16
C ASP A 283 22.22 -6.77 -31.73
N ASN A 284 22.09 -5.79 -30.84
CA ASN A 284 22.36 -6.01 -29.42
C ASN A 284 21.16 -6.72 -28.74
N VAL A 285 21.37 -7.93 -28.24
CA VAL A 285 20.30 -8.76 -27.63
C VAL A 285 19.78 -8.21 -26.31
N LYS A 286 20.53 -7.30 -25.64
CA LYS A 286 20.12 -6.65 -24.40
C LYS A 286 19.38 -5.32 -24.64
N LEU A 287 19.94 -4.46 -25.51
CA LEU A 287 19.49 -3.08 -25.68
C LEU A 287 18.62 -2.87 -26.91
N GLY A 288 18.66 -3.77 -27.90
CA GLY A 288 17.82 -3.71 -29.09
C GLY A 288 16.34 -3.86 -28.74
N ALA A 289 15.47 -3.47 -29.68
CA ALA A 289 14.02 -3.58 -29.49
C ALA A 289 13.61 -5.03 -29.19
N GLY A 290 12.79 -5.26 -28.20
CA GLY A 290 12.42 -6.60 -27.73
C GLY A 290 13.55 -7.34 -27.00
N GLY A 291 14.59 -6.63 -26.55
CA GLY A 291 15.73 -7.23 -25.86
C GLY A 291 15.49 -7.49 -24.38
N ILE A 292 16.49 -8.05 -23.69
CA ILE A 292 16.46 -8.43 -22.27
C ILE A 292 15.99 -7.25 -21.41
N ARG A 293 16.49 -6.05 -21.69
CA ARG A 293 16.19 -4.86 -20.89
C ARG A 293 14.72 -4.48 -20.91
N GLU A 294 13.98 -4.70 -22.00
CA GLU A 294 12.54 -4.41 -22.05
C GLU A 294 11.77 -5.36 -21.15
N VAL A 295 12.16 -6.64 -21.03
CA VAL A 295 11.54 -7.59 -20.08
C VAL A 295 11.82 -7.19 -18.63
N GLU A 296 13.09 -6.84 -18.31
CA GLU A 296 13.45 -6.34 -16.97
C GLU A 296 12.68 -5.06 -16.61
N PHE A 297 12.51 -4.15 -17.59
CA PHE A 297 11.74 -2.91 -17.41
C PHE A 297 10.28 -3.18 -17.06
N ILE A 298 9.61 -4.10 -17.75
CA ILE A 298 8.22 -4.48 -17.44
C ILE A 298 8.10 -4.90 -15.98
N ALA A 299 8.96 -5.82 -15.53
CA ALA A 299 8.91 -6.28 -14.14
C ALA A 299 9.13 -5.14 -13.15
N GLN A 300 10.15 -4.31 -13.36
CA GLN A 300 10.52 -3.24 -12.42
C GLN A 300 9.54 -2.07 -12.41
N ILE A 301 8.85 -1.77 -13.52
CA ILE A 301 7.78 -0.76 -13.54
C ILE A 301 6.67 -1.15 -12.56
N PHE A 302 6.18 -2.38 -12.63
CA PHE A 302 5.15 -2.84 -11.68
C PHE A 302 5.63 -2.80 -10.23
N GLN A 303 6.91 -3.14 -9.99
CA GLN A 303 7.51 -3.05 -8.66
C GLN A 303 7.54 -1.61 -8.14
N LEU A 304 7.96 -0.64 -8.96
CA LEU A 304 8.05 0.76 -8.57
C LEU A 304 6.67 1.39 -8.31
N ILE A 305 5.66 1.00 -9.09
CA ILE A 305 4.31 1.58 -8.99
C ILE A 305 3.50 0.94 -7.87
N ARG A 306 3.53 -0.39 -7.78
CA ARG A 306 2.66 -1.16 -6.87
C ARG A 306 3.38 -1.67 -5.63
N GLY A 307 4.70 -1.77 -5.64
CA GLY A 307 5.48 -2.39 -4.56
C GLY A 307 5.41 -1.66 -3.22
N GLY A 308 5.00 -0.39 -3.20
CA GLY A 308 4.73 0.35 -1.96
C GLY A 308 3.48 -0.13 -1.23
N GLN A 309 2.46 -0.53 -1.97
CA GLN A 309 1.20 -1.09 -1.44
C GLN A 309 1.27 -2.62 -1.34
N VAL A 310 1.82 -3.28 -2.35
CA VAL A 310 1.89 -4.74 -2.46
C VAL A 310 3.32 -5.20 -2.17
N ARG A 311 3.62 -5.44 -0.88
CA ARG A 311 4.97 -5.85 -0.44
C ARG A 311 5.49 -7.11 -1.13
N ALA A 312 4.60 -8.02 -1.53
CA ALA A 312 4.94 -9.23 -2.26
C ALA A 312 5.67 -8.98 -3.60
N LEU A 313 5.59 -7.75 -4.15
CA LEU A 313 6.32 -7.34 -5.35
C LEU A 313 7.74 -6.83 -5.07
N GLN A 314 8.16 -6.66 -3.81
CA GLN A 314 9.50 -6.20 -3.45
C GLN A 314 10.55 -7.34 -3.60
N LEU A 315 10.51 -8.03 -4.72
CA LEU A 315 11.42 -9.11 -5.10
C LEU A 315 12.65 -8.55 -5.82
N LYS A 316 13.71 -9.37 -5.96
CA LYS A 316 14.95 -8.96 -6.62
C LYS A 316 15.11 -9.52 -8.04
N GLY A 317 14.60 -10.73 -8.27
CA GLY A 317 14.69 -11.42 -9.55
C GLY A 317 13.58 -11.06 -10.53
N THR A 318 13.92 -10.90 -11.82
CA THR A 318 12.97 -10.58 -12.89
C THR A 318 11.94 -11.70 -13.10
N GLN A 319 12.38 -12.97 -13.15
CA GLN A 319 11.46 -14.09 -13.34
C GLN A 319 10.49 -14.27 -12.18
N GLU A 320 10.99 -14.15 -10.94
CA GLU A 320 10.16 -14.24 -9.72
C GLU A 320 9.11 -13.13 -9.69
N THR A 321 9.51 -11.92 -10.11
CA THR A 321 8.60 -10.76 -10.17
C THR A 321 7.50 -10.99 -11.21
N LEU A 322 7.83 -11.48 -12.41
CA LEU A 322 6.83 -11.78 -13.45
C LEU A 322 5.83 -12.86 -13.00
N LEU A 323 6.30 -13.91 -12.34
CA LEU A 323 5.43 -14.94 -11.76
C LEU A 323 4.53 -14.38 -10.66
N LYS A 324 5.05 -13.48 -9.82
CA LYS A 324 4.25 -12.83 -8.78
C LYS A 324 3.21 -11.89 -9.37
N LEU A 325 3.50 -11.21 -10.47
CA LEU A 325 2.52 -10.39 -11.19
C LEU A 325 1.35 -11.21 -11.76
N GLN A 326 1.65 -12.44 -12.23
CA GLN A 326 0.60 -13.38 -12.63
C GLN A 326 -0.24 -13.86 -11.44
N GLU A 327 0.40 -14.25 -10.33
CA GLU A 327 -0.29 -14.68 -9.10
C GLU A 327 -1.23 -13.59 -8.55
N LEU A 328 -0.84 -12.34 -8.68
CA LEU A 328 -1.61 -11.17 -8.25
C LEU A 328 -2.60 -10.66 -9.33
N GLU A 329 -2.76 -11.40 -10.42
CA GLU A 329 -3.64 -11.04 -11.56
C GLU A 329 -3.37 -9.65 -12.17
N MET A 330 -2.13 -9.15 -12.03
CA MET A 330 -1.70 -7.86 -12.60
C MET A 330 -1.26 -7.99 -14.06
N LEU A 331 -0.84 -9.19 -14.45
CA LEU A 331 -0.56 -9.60 -15.83
C LEU A 331 -1.20 -10.97 -16.07
N ASP A 332 -1.77 -11.17 -17.26
CA ASP A 332 -2.36 -12.45 -17.64
C ASP A 332 -1.28 -13.54 -17.85
N ALA A 333 -1.69 -14.79 -17.73
CA ALA A 333 -0.78 -15.94 -17.80
C ALA A 333 -0.09 -16.07 -19.17
N GLU A 334 -0.73 -15.73 -20.28
CA GLU A 334 -0.17 -15.82 -21.61
C GLU A 334 0.96 -14.80 -21.79
N THR A 335 0.71 -13.56 -21.38
CA THR A 335 1.71 -12.47 -21.36
C THR A 335 2.93 -12.85 -20.53
N VAL A 336 2.74 -13.35 -19.30
CA VAL A 336 3.85 -13.74 -18.42
C VAL A 336 4.66 -14.90 -19.01
N GLN A 337 4.01 -15.94 -19.52
CA GLN A 337 4.72 -17.07 -20.16
C GLN A 337 5.50 -16.65 -21.41
N THR A 338 4.96 -15.72 -22.20
CA THR A 338 5.64 -15.14 -23.35
C THR A 338 6.90 -14.38 -22.93
N LEU A 339 6.82 -13.53 -21.91
CA LEU A 339 7.95 -12.79 -21.38
C LEU A 339 9.02 -13.69 -20.76
N LEU A 340 8.62 -14.71 -19.98
CA LEU A 340 9.53 -15.66 -19.36
C LEU A 340 10.27 -16.50 -20.42
N SER A 341 9.56 -16.98 -21.44
CA SER A 341 10.13 -17.73 -22.54
C SER A 341 11.15 -16.90 -23.32
N ALA A 342 10.79 -15.66 -23.67
CA ALA A 342 11.67 -14.75 -24.37
C ALA A 342 12.88 -14.35 -23.50
N TYR A 343 12.68 -14.07 -22.21
CA TYR A 343 13.75 -13.73 -21.28
C TYR A 343 14.79 -14.85 -21.19
N ARG A 344 14.35 -16.10 -20.99
CA ARG A 344 15.24 -17.26 -20.95
C ARG A 344 16.01 -17.43 -22.25
N PHE A 345 15.32 -17.38 -23.38
CA PHE A 345 15.96 -17.49 -24.70
C PHE A 345 17.01 -16.39 -24.92
N LEU A 346 16.68 -15.14 -24.66
CA LEU A 346 17.60 -14.01 -24.85
C LEU A 346 18.80 -14.07 -23.89
N ARG A 347 18.60 -14.53 -22.66
CA ARG A 347 19.68 -14.73 -21.69
C ARG A 347 20.61 -15.90 -22.13
N ASP A 348 20.05 -16.98 -22.65
CA ASP A 348 20.85 -18.08 -23.20
C ASP A 348 21.70 -17.60 -24.36
N VAL A 349 21.15 -16.78 -25.28
CA VAL A 349 21.94 -16.16 -26.34
C VAL A 349 23.06 -15.29 -25.77
N GLU A 350 22.75 -14.41 -24.78
CA GLU A 350 23.76 -13.57 -24.13
C GLU A 350 24.87 -14.41 -23.50
N HIS A 351 24.55 -15.55 -22.86
CA HIS A 351 25.56 -16.46 -22.32
C HIS A 351 26.45 -17.09 -23.39
N ARG A 352 25.86 -17.58 -24.49
CA ARG A 352 26.68 -18.17 -25.59
C ARG A 352 27.65 -17.17 -26.20
N LEU A 353 27.22 -15.90 -26.31
CA LEU A 353 28.13 -14.84 -26.80
C LEU A 353 29.28 -14.59 -25.82
N GLN A 354 29.03 -14.65 -24.51
CA GLN A 354 30.06 -14.44 -23.48
C GLN A 354 30.96 -15.67 -23.28
N TYR A 355 30.44 -16.89 -23.43
CA TYR A 355 31.22 -18.12 -23.33
C TYR A 355 32.33 -18.23 -24.37
N TRP A 356 32.18 -17.52 -25.49
CA TRP A 356 33.17 -17.62 -26.57
C TRP A 356 34.57 -17.31 -26.07
N ASP A 357 34.79 -16.15 -25.44
CA ASP A 357 36.13 -15.73 -24.98
C ASP A 357 36.09 -14.87 -23.69
N ASP A 358 35.18 -15.13 -22.78
CA ASP A 358 35.01 -14.39 -21.50
C ASP A 358 34.92 -12.87 -21.72
N GLN A 359 34.19 -12.44 -22.73
CA GLN A 359 34.02 -11.04 -23.11
C GLN A 359 32.62 -10.55 -22.73
N GLN A 360 32.54 -9.32 -22.20
CA GLN A 360 31.25 -8.65 -21.91
C GLN A 360 30.65 -8.13 -23.23
N THR A 361 30.07 -9.03 -24.01
CA THR A 361 29.40 -8.67 -25.27
C THR A 361 27.95 -9.12 -25.29
N GLN A 362 27.13 -8.36 -25.98
CA GLN A 362 25.72 -8.64 -26.26
C GLN A 362 25.40 -8.43 -27.75
N MET A 363 26.44 -8.18 -28.57
CA MET A 363 26.31 -8.03 -30.04
C MET A 363 26.36 -9.38 -30.70
N LEU A 364 25.46 -9.62 -31.64
CA LEU A 364 25.55 -10.81 -32.49
C LEU A 364 26.83 -10.74 -33.36
N PRO A 365 27.48 -11.86 -33.61
CA PRO A 365 28.72 -11.90 -34.39
C PRO A 365 28.46 -11.60 -35.88
N ASP A 366 29.39 -10.90 -36.50
CA ASP A 366 29.39 -10.65 -37.95
C ASP A 366 30.04 -11.79 -38.74
N ASN A 367 30.88 -12.59 -38.11
CA ASN A 367 31.59 -13.68 -38.71
C ASN A 367 30.68 -14.90 -38.96
N PRO A 368 30.55 -15.40 -40.20
CA PRO A 368 29.67 -16.51 -40.54
C PRO A 368 29.95 -17.81 -39.77
N GLU A 369 31.20 -18.10 -39.44
CA GLU A 369 31.59 -19.29 -38.68
C GLU A 369 31.09 -19.18 -37.23
N GLN A 370 31.26 -18.02 -36.60
CA GLN A 370 30.75 -17.76 -35.25
C GLN A 370 29.21 -17.73 -35.21
N GLN A 371 28.58 -17.21 -36.27
CA GLN A 371 27.13 -17.25 -36.44
C GLN A 371 26.61 -18.68 -36.43
N GLN A 372 27.25 -19.56 -37.20
CA GLN A 372 26.87 -20.96 -37.30
C GLN A 372 27.08 -21.69 -35.95
N LEU A 373 28.22 -21.45 -35.28
CA LEU A 373 28.50 -22.03 -33.96
C LEU A 373 27.50 -21.56 -32.91
N LEU A 374 27.09 -20.27 -32.93
CA LEU A 374 26.06 -19.74 -32.07
C LEU A 374 24.73 -20.46 -32.31
N ALA A 375 24.29 -20.57 -33.57
CA ALA A 375 23.04 -21.26 -33.90
C ALA A 375 23.05 -22.73 -33.47
N GLU A 376 24.14 -23.47 -33.74
CA GLU A 376 24.30 -24.86 -33.29
C GLU A 376 24.25 -24.98 -31.75
N SER A 377 24.93 -24.10 -31.01
CA SER A 377 24.93 -24.10 -29.55
C SER A 377 23.53 -23.82 -28.95
N MET A 378 22.72 -23.02 -29.65
CA MET A 378 21.32 -22.79 -29.33
C MET A 378 20.37 -23.91 -29.78
N GLY A 379 20.84 -24.87 -30.57
CA GLY A 379 20.11 -26.05 -31.06
C GLY A 379 19.36 -25.83 -32.36
N PHE A 380 19.75 -24.83 -33.14
CA PHE A 380 19.21 -24.57 -34.47
C PHE A 380 20.10 -25.20 -35.54
N ALA A 381 19.48 -25.54 -36.66
CA ALA A 381 20.19 -26.14 -37.78
C ALA A 381 21.17 -25.16 -38.45
N ASP A 382 20.78 -23.92 -38.57
CA ASP A 382 21.56 -22.85 -39.21
C ASP A 382 21.23 -21.48 -38.56
N TYR A 383 22.03 -20.49 -38.97
CA TYR A 383 21.88 -19.13 -38.45
C TYR A 383 20.57 -18.45 -38.88
N ALA A 384 20.00 -18.80 -40.04
CA ALA A 384 18.72 -18.23 -40.48
C ALA A 384 17.58 -18.68 -39.58
N ALA A 385 17.51 -19.97 -39.27
CA ALA A 385 16.51 -20.51 -38.34
C ALA A 385 16.67 -19.93 -36.91
N PHE A 386 17.91 -19.74 -36.47
CA PHE A 386 18.18 -19.05 -35.20
C PHE A 386 17.69 -17.60 -35.22
N SER A 387 18.00 -16.84 -36.26
CA SER A 387 17.62 -15.44 -36.43
C SER A 387 16.11 -15.27 -36.47
N ASP A 388 15.37 -16.15 -37.13
CA ASP A 388 13.91 -16.16 -37.15
C ASP A 388 13.33 -16.42 -35.75
N GLY A 389 13.89 -17.37 -35.00
CA GLY A 389 13.53 -17.64 -33.61
C GLY A 389 13.77 -16.44 -32.72
N LEU A 390 14.95 -15.81 -32.81
CA LEU A 390 15.31 -14.60 -32.07
C LEU A 390 14.35 -13.44 -32.36
N ASN A 391 14.08 -13.17 -33.65
CA ASN A 391 13.18 -12.10 -34.07
C ASN A 391 11.75 -12.35 -33.61
N THR A 392 11.31 -13.59 -33.54
CA THR A 392 9.98 -13.94 -32.99
C THR A 392 9.87 -13.58 -31.54
N HIS A 393 10.86 -13.93 -30.69
CA HIS A 393 10.87 -13.55 -29.28
C HIS A 393 10.93 -12.04 -29.10
N ARG A 394 11.84 -11.37 -29.84
CA ARG A 394 11.99 -9.91 -29.76
C ARG A 394 10.72 -9.16 -30.17
N SER A 395 10.05 -9.58 -31.23
CA SER A 395 8.81 -8.94 -31.71
C SER A 395 7.69 -9.07 -30.69
N ARG A 396 7.56 -10.23 -30.04
CA ARG A 396 6.55 -10.45 -28.98
C ARG A 396 6.81 -9.58 -27.75
N VAL A 397 8.05 -9.54 -27.26
CA VAL A 397 8.43 -8.68 -26.13
C VAL A 397 8.17 -7.22 -26.46
N ASN A 398 8.57 -6.75 -27.67
CA ASN A 398 8.37 -5.36 -28.06
C ASN A 398 6.89 -4.99 -28.18
N ALA A 399 6.03 -5.90 -28.66
CA ALA A 399 4.59 -5.69 -28.72
C ALA A 399 3.99 -5.53 -27.31
N ILE A 400 4.30 -6.43 -26.38
CA ILE A 400 3.86 -6.36 -24.98
C ILE A 400 4.39 -5.09 -24.32
N PHE A 401 5.66 -4.78 -24.51
CA PHE A 401 6.30 -3.60 -23.94
C PHE A 401 5.63 -2.30 -24.41
N ASN A 402 5.37 -2.19 -25.70
CA ASN A 402 4.68 -1.04 -26.27
C ASN A 402 3.23 -0.95 -25.78
N GLN A 403 2.54 -2.08 -25.58
CA GLN A 403 1.19 -2.10 -25.02
C GLN A 403 1.16 -1.59 -23.56
N ILE A 404 2.10 -2.03 -22.72
CA ILE A 404 2.19 -1.65 -21.30
C ILE A 404 2.60 -0.18 -21.15
N LEU A 405 3.49 0.32 -22.02
CA LEU A 405 4.01 1.68 -22.01
C LEU A 405 3.34 2.62 -23.02
N ALA A 406 2.30 2.15 -23.72
CA ALA A 406 1.56 2.99 -24.65
C ALA A 406 1.16 4.30 -23.97
N ASP A 407 1.33 5.40 -24.68
CA ASP A 407 0.80 6.68 -24.22
C ASP A 407 -0.70 6.69 -24.50
N PRO A 408 -1.55 6.82 -23.45
CA PRO A 408 -2.99 6.93 -23.67
C PRO A 408 -3.37 8.10 -24.59
N ALA A 409 -2.55 9.15 -24.62
CA ALA A 409 -2.75 10.29 -25.52
C ALA A 409 -2.55 9.91 -26.99
N GLU A 410 -1.67 8.95 -27.31
CA GLU A 410 -1.52 8.44 -28.69
C GLU A 410 -2.65 7.47 -29.09
N GLN A 411 -3.33 6.85 -28.12
CA GLN A 411 -4.49 5.99 -28.35
C GLN A 411 -5.84 6.74 -28.31
N SER A 412 -5.86 7.97 -27.77
CA SER A 412 -7.08 8.78 -27.64
C SER A 412 -7.51 9.45 -28.96
N HIS A 413 -7.52 8.70 -30.04
CA HIS A 413 -8.23 9.10 -31.26
C HIS A 413 -9.77 9.08 -31.12
N THR A 414 -10.30 9.07 -29.89
CA THR A 414 -11.75 9.08 -29.61
C THR A 414 -12.24 10.28 -28.78
N LEU A 415 -11.39 11.32 -28.60
CA LEU A 415 -11.93 12.61 -28.28
C LEU A 415 -12.61 13.13 -29.53
N ASP A 416 -13.93 13.34 -29.47
CA ASP A 416 -14.60 14.14 -30.47
C ASP A 416 -13.84 15.46 -30.58
N ASP A 417 -13.40 15.82 -31.77
CA ASP A 417 -12.63 17.07 -32.03
C ASP A 417 -13.33 18.30 -31.45
N CYS A 418 -14.64 18.21 -31.18
CA CYS A 418 -15.46 19.27 -30.62
C CYS A 418 -15.08 19.69 -29.18
N TRP A 419 -14.45 18.85 -28.36
CA TRP A 419 -14.10 19.20 -26.97
C TRP A 419 -12.80 19.98 -26.85
N HIS A 420 -11.92 19.88 -27.85
CA HIS A 420 -10.66 20.65 -27.89
C HIS A 420 -10.89 22.16 -28.00
N CYS A 421 -11.96 22.61 -28.66
CA CYS A 421 -12.26 24.04 -28.79
C CYS A 421 -12.60 24.71 -27.45
N ILE A 422 -13.02 23.95 -26.44
CA ILE A 422 -13.43 24.48 -25.13
C ILE A 422 -12.22 24.96 -24.30
N TRP A 423 -11.04 24.36 -24.47
CA TRP A 423 -9.82 24.65 -23.71
C TRP A 423 -8.65 25.02 -24.62
N GLN A 424 -8.86 25.91 -25.62
CA GLN A 424 -7.79 26.49 -26.44
C GLN A 424 -7.22 27.73 -25.79
N GLU A 425 -6.06 28.21 -26.27
CA GLU A 425 -5.41 29.39 -25.75
C GLU A 425 -6.27 30.68 -25.97
N ASN A 426 -6.96 30.75 -27.12
CA ASN A 426 -7.92 31.82 -27.47
C ASN A 426 -9.19 31.15 -28.07
N PRO A 427 -10.10 30.60 -27.26
CA PRO A 427 -11.30 29.96 -27.76
C PRO A 427 -12.24 30.97 -28.39
N ASP A 428 -12.90 30.60 -29.51
CA ASP A 428 -14.02 31.41 -30.03
C ASP A 428 -15.16 31.38 -29.01
N PRO A 429 -15.56 32.56 -28.46
CA PRO A 429 -16.59 32.61 -27.42
C PRO A 429 -17.94 32.06 -27.85
N GLU A 430 -18.33 32.27 -29.11
CA GLU A 430 -19.62 31.85 -29.66
C GLU A 430 -19.62 30.31 -29.91
N GLU A 431 -18.57 29.77 -30.48
CA GLU A 431 -18.39 28.34 -30.69
C GLU A 431 -18.38 27.57 -29.36
N ARG A 432 -17.57 28.06 -28.40
CA ARG A 432 -17.48 27.49 -27.05
C ARG A 432 -18.83 27.53 -26.33
N PHE A 433 -19.58 28.62 -26.40
CA PHE A 433 -20.88 28.76 -25.78
C PHE A 433 -21.89 27.76 -26.39
N ASN A 434 -21.92 27.69 -27.72
CA ASN A 434 -22.82 26.78 -28.44
C ASN A 434 -22.53 25.30 -28.12
N GLN A 435 -21.26 24.89 -28.07
CA GLN A 435 -20.82 23.55 -27.72
C GLN A 435 -21.25 23.17 -26.29
N LEU A 436 -20.98 24.02 -25.32
CA LEU A 436 -21.36 23.78 -23.93
C LEU A 436 -22.89 23.65 -23.79
N SER A 437 -23.65 24.56 -24.43
CA SER A 437 -25.11 24.56 -24.37
C SER A 437 -25.72 23.32 -25.03
N ALA A 438 -25.17 22.86 -26.16
CA ALA A 438 -25.63 21.67 -26.87
C ALA A 438 -25.55 20.38 -26.03
N HIS A 439 -24.65 20.33 -25.03
CA HIS A 439 -24.42 19.18 -24.17
C HIS A 439 -24.97 19.37 -22.74
N GLY A 440 -25.90 20.31 -22.54
CA GLY A 440 -26.65 20.46 -21.29
C GLY A 440 -25.92 21.24 -20.20
N PHE A 441 -24.82 21.95 -20.52
CA PHE A 441 -24.13 22.81 -19.56
C PHE A 441 -24.76 24.20 -19.47
N GLU A 442 -24.68 24.83 -18.30
CA GLU A 442 -24.85 26.28 -18.15
C GLU A 442 -23.63 27.00 -18.74
N ALA A 443 -23.64 27.17 -20.06
CA ALA A 443 -22.47 27.58 -20.85
C ALA A 443 -21.75 28.81 -20.30
N GLY A 444 -22.51 29.87 -19.88
CA GLY A 444 -21.94 31.11 -19.35
C GLY A 444 -21.19 30.89 -18.02
N LEU A 445 -21.72 29.99 -17.16
CA LEU A 445 -21.10 29.67 -15.87
C LEU A 445 -19.81 28.87 -16.07
N ILE A 446 -19.87 27.84 -16.92
CA ILE A 446 -18.71 26.99 -17.21
C ILE A 446 -17.61 27.76 -17.93
N ALA A 447 -17.94 28.55 -18.95
CA ALA A 447 -16.96 29.39 -19.68
C ALA A 447 -16.21 30.30 -18.72
N LYS A 448 -16.94 31.03 -17.85
CA LYS A 448 -16.35 31.90 -16.82
C LYS A 448 -15.44 31.10 -15.85
N ARG A 449 -15.84 29.89 -15.42
CA ARG A 449 -15.04 29.08 -14.52
C ARG A 449 -13.72 28.62 -15.16
N LEU A 450 -13.77 28.18 -16.41
CA LEU A 450 -12.58 27.80 -17.19
C LEU A 450 -11.61 28.98 -17.37
N ASP A 451 -12.13 30.18 -17.65
CA ASP A 451 -11.29 31.38 -17.79
C ASP A 451 -10.65 31.80 -16.46
N GLN A 452 -11.37 31.64 -15.35
CA GLN A 452 -10.83 31.83 -14.00
C GLN A 452 -9.68 30.85 -13.69
N ILE A 453 -9.81 29.57 -14.06
CA ILE A 453 -8.74 28.57 -13.88
C ILE A 453 -7.53 28.98 -14.71
N ARG A 454 -7.69 29.29 -16.00
CA ARG A 454 -6.58 29.62 -16.90
C ARG A 454 -5.84 30.88 -16.47
N SER A 455 -6.57 31.90 -15.99
CA SER A 455 -6.00 33.14 -15.46
C SER A 455 -5.48 32.98 -14.03
N GLY A 456 -5.80 31.89 -13.35
CA GLY A 456 -5.51 31.68 -11.95
C GLY A 456 -4.02 31.44 -11.66
N HIS A 457 -3.60 31.81 -10.46
CA HIS A 457 -2.21 31.64 -10.00
C HIS A 457 -1.78 30.17 -9.95
N LYS A 458 -2.70 29.26 -9.56
CA LYS A 458 -2.41 27.81 -9.47
C LYS A 458 -2.01 27.23 -10.83
N TYR A 459 -2.77 27.55 -11.88
CA TYR A 459 -2.48 27.07 -13.24
C TYR A 459 -1.16 27.66 -13.78
N ARG A 460 -0.92 28.96 -13.59
CA ARG A 460 0.32 29.62 -14.06
C ARG A 460 1.59 29.14 -13.36
N GLN A 461 1.46 28.53 -12.18
CA GLN A 461 2.59 27.98 -11.42
C GLN A 461 2.83 26.51 -11.70
N LEU A 462 2.06 25.87 -12.58
CA LEU A 462 2.30 24.48 -12.95
C LEU A 462 3.67 24.33 -13.59
N SER A 463 4.33 23.22 -13.32
CA SER A 463 5.58 22.86 -13.97
C SER A 463 5.37 22.62 -15.46
N SER A 464 6.45 22.70 -16.24
CA SER A 464 6.44 22.40 -17.69
C SER A 464 5.96 20.98 -18.03
N THR A 465 5.96 20.07 -17.05
CA THR A 465 5.44 18.69 -17.18
C THR A 465 3.99 18.57 -16.72
N ALA A 466 3.56 19.35 -15.75
CA ALA A 466 2.20 19.28 -15.21
C ALA A 466 1.19 20.05 -16.06
N GLN A 467 1.58 21.16 -16.67
CA GLN A 467 0.70 22.00 -17.46
C GLN A 467 0.13 21.27 -18.70
N PRO A 468 0.92 20.58 -19.54
CA PRO A 468 0.36 19.83 -20.66
C PRO A 468 -0.65 18.76 -20.25
N ARG A 469 -0.40 18.07 -19.13
CA ARG A 469 -1.34 17.08 -18.58
C ARG A 469 -2.64 17.73 -18.15
N PHE A 470 -2.54 18.84 -17.42
CA PHE A 470 -3.71 19.60 -16.99
C PHE A 470 -4.56 20.02 -18.20
N ASP A 471 -3.91 20.49 -19.26
CA ASP A 471 -4.57 20.91 -20.51
C ASP A 471 -5.26 19.74 -21.23
N THR A 472 -4.68 18.57 -21.21
CA THR A 472 -5.27 17.35 -21.79
C THR A 472 -6.44 16.80 -20.95
N ILE A 473 -6.38 16.93 -19.61
CA ILE A 473 -7.43 16.44 -18.72
C ILE A 473 -8.73 17.25 -18.85
N ILE A 474 -8.67 18.56 -19.03
CA ILE A 474 -9.89 19.40 -19.06
C ILE A 474 -10.90 18.97 -20.13
N PRO A 475 -10.55 18.75 -21.40
CA PRO A 475 -11.50 18.23 -22.39
C PRO A 475 -12.10 16.89 -21.99
N LEU A 476 -11.31 16.00 -21.39
CA LEU A 476 -11.78 14.71 -20.88
C LEU A 476 -12.80 14.87 -19.73
N LEU A 477 -12.58 15.83 -18.82
CA LEU A 477 -13.54 16.14 -17.75
C LEU A 477 -14.86 16.67 -18.31
N VAL A 478 -14.80 17.57 -19.30
CA VAL A 478 -15.99 18.08 -19.96
C VAL A 478 -16.79 16.95 -20.62
N GLN A 479 -16.11 16.09 -21.38
CA GLN A 479 -16.74 14.94 -22.02
C GLN A 479 -17.38 13.98 -21.00
N ALA A 480 -16.65 13.62 -19.93
CA ALA A 480 -17.16 12.74 -18.88
C ALA A 480 -18.35 13.34 -18.12
N SER A 481 -18.35 14.67 -17.92
CA SER A 481 -19.45 15.40 -17.27
C SER A 481 -20.69 15.49 -18.15
N ALA A 482 -20.52 15.69 -19.45
CA ALA A 482 -21.63 15.75 -20.42
C ALA A 482 -22.48 14.46 -20.44
N ALA A 483 -21.88 13.32 -20.05
CA ALA A 483 -22.58 12.04 -19.96
C ALA A 483 -23.37 11.85 -18.66
N GLN A 484 -23.30 12.81 -17.71
CA GLN A 484 -23.95 12.67 -16.40
C GLN A 484 -25.32 13.38 -16.37
N ALA A 485 -26.14 13.02 -15.35
CA ALA A 485 -27.47 13.57 -15.17
C ALA A 485 -27.50 15.08 -14.86
N ASN A 486 -26.44 15.61 -14.24
CA ASN A 486 -26.23 17.02 -13.85
C ASN A 486 -24.87 17.53 -14.35
N PRO A 487 -24.69 17.77 -15.66
CA PRO A 487 -23.41 18.06 -16.28
C PRO A 487 -22.69 19.25 -15.67
N THR A 488 -23.41 20.34 -15.43
CA THR A 488 -22.85 21.60 -14.90
C THR A 488 -22.24 21.41 -13.51
N ASP A 489 -23.02 20.87 -12.56
CA ASP A 489 -22.54 20.65 -11.19
C ASP A 489 -21.40 19.65 -11.14
N THR A 490 -21.50 18.58 -11.93
CA THR A 490 -20.43 17.56 -12.05
C THR A 490 -19.12 18.20 -12.52
N LEU A 491 -19.19 18.98 -13.59
CA LEU A 491 -17.98 19.65 -14.12
C LEU A 491 -17.39 20.65 -13.15
N LEU A 492 -18.22 21.44 -12.45
CA LEU A 492 -17.72 22.37 -11.44
C LEU A 492 -16.97 21.65 -10.32
N ARG A 493 -17.52 20.57 -9.79
CA ARG A 493 -16.88 19.75 -8.75
C ARG A 493 -15.56 19.12 -9.24
N LEU A 494 -15.53 18.63 -10.48
CA LEU A 494 -14.33 18.08 -11.10
C LEU A 494 -13.25 19.14 -11.33
N LEU A 495 -13.64 20.34 -11.77
CA LEU A 495 -12.70 21.46 -11.94
C LEU A 495 -12.11 21.94 -10.61
N ASP A 496 -12.94 22.01 -9.55
CA ASP A 496 -12.48 22.35 -8.20
C ASP A 496 -11.53 21.27 -7.67
N PHE A 497 -11.84 20.01 -7.92
CA PHE A 497 -10.98 18.89 -7.57
C PHE A 497 -9.64 18.93 -8.34
N LEU A 498 -9.67 19.15 -9.65
CA LEU A 498 -8.47 19.27 -10.48
C LEU A 498 -7.55 20.40 -10.01
N GLU A 499 -8.10 21.56 -9.65
CA GLU A 499 -7.32 22.65 -9.06
C GLU A 499 -6.71 22.29 -7.71
N ASN A 500 -7.42 21.51 -6.89
CA ASN A 500 -6.93 21.06 -5.59
C ASN A 500 -5.72 20.12 -5.73
N ILE A 501 -5.75 19.18 -6.68
CA ILE A 501 -4.68 18.23 -6.92
C ILE A 501 -3.58 18.74 -7.84
N SER A 502 -3.74 19.93 -8.45
CA SER A 502 -2.89 20.46 -9.53
C SER A 502 -1.38 20.52 -9.19
N ARG A 503 -1.04 20.72 -7.90
CA ARG A 503 0.35 20.73 -7.42
C ARG A 503 0.96 19.33 -7.24
N ARG A 504 0.15 18.29 -7.36
CA ARG A 504 0.56 16.89 -7.16
C ARG A 504 0.57 16.19 -8.51
N SER A 505 1.71 16.24 -9.19
CA SER A 505 1.88 15.73 -10.57
C SER A 505 1.49 14.25 -10.73
N SER A 506 1.58 13.44 -9.66
CA SER A 506 1.18 12.02 -9.66
C SER A 506 -0.32 11.82 -9.88
N TYR A 507 -1.17 12.68 -9.32
CA TYR A 507 -2.62 12.57 -9.52
C TYR A 507 -3.05 13.06 -10.90
N LEU A 508 -2.38 14.09 -11.44
CA LEU A 508 -2.58 14.50 -12.83
C LEU A 508 -2.19 13.36 -13.80
N ALA A 509 -1.07 12.68 -13.52
CA ALA A 509 -0.64 11.53 -14.31
C ALA A 509 -1.68 10.38 -14.23
N LEU A 510 -2.20 10.08 -13.03
CA LEU A 510 -3.23 9.05 -12.85
C LEU A 510 -4.46 9.33 -13.70
N LEU A 511 -5.03 10.54 -13.62
CA LEU A 511 -6.23 10.90 -14.38
C LEU A 511 -5.99 10.94 -15.90
N HIS A 512 -4.79 11.34 -16.32
CA HIS A 512 -4.40 11.36 -17.72
C HIS A 512 -4.23 9.94 -18.29
N GLU A 513 -3.62 9.05 -17.52
CA GLU A 513 -3.27 7.68 -17.97
C GLU A 513 -4.41 6.69 -17.84
N HIS A 514 -5.43 7.01 -17.02
CA HIS A 514 -6.57 6.13 -16.75
C HIS A 514 -7.93 6.82 -17.00
N PRO A 515 -8.37 6.96 -18.26
CA PRO A 515 -9.66 7.56 -18.60
C PRO A 515 -10.87 6.87 -17.95
N GLN A 516 -10.76 5.58 -17.65
CA GLN A 516 -11.79 4.84 -16.94
C GLN A 516 -11.97 5.34 -15.49
N ALA A 517 -10.87 5.63 -14.80
CA ALA A 517 -10.91 6.21 -13.45
C ALA A 517 -11.55 7.61 -13.48
N LEU A 518 -11.30 8.40 -14.53
CA LEU A 518 -11.89 9.71 -14.72
C LEU A 518 -13.42 9.61 -14.94
N ASN A 519 -13.91 8.64 -15.72
CA ASN A 519 -15.33 8.41 -15.92
C ASN A 519 -16.03 7.95 -14.62
N GLN A 520 -15.39 7.07 -13.84
CA GLN A 520 -15.88 6.67 -12.53
C GLN A 520 -15.92 7.86 -11.55
N LEU A 521 -14.88 8.68 -11.56
CA LEU A 521 -14.81 9.91 -10.76
C LEU A 521 -15.95 10.87 -11.12
N ALA A 522 -16.21 11.08 -12.41
CA ALA A 522 -17.32 11.92 -12.89
C ALA A 522 -18.69 11.38 -12.43
N ALA A 523 -18.90 10.08 -12.52
CA ALA A 523 -20.12 9.43 -12.06
C ALA A 523 -20.33 9.59 -10.54
N LEU A 524 -19.29 9.40 -9.75
CA LEU A 524 -19.33 9.58 -8.30
C LEU A 524 -19.60 11.04 -7.90
N MET A 525 -18.92 12.00 -8.55
CA MET A 525 -19.13 13.43 -8.30
C MET A 525 -20.48 13.94 -8.77
N SER A 526 -21.09 13.28 -9.77
CA SER A 526 -22.48 13.55 -10.18
C SER A 526 -23.47 13.10 -9.11
N GLN A 527 -23.26 11.91 -8.52
CA GLN A 527 -24.18 11.29 -7.58
C GLN A 527 -24.09 11.86 -6.16
N SER A 528 -22.87 12.32 -5.73
CA SER A 528 -22.61 12.68 -4.34
C SER A 528 -21.65 13.87 -4.20
N SER A 529 -22.19 14.97 -3.66
CA SER A 529 -21.37 16.13 -3.27
C SER A 529 -20.52 15.82 -2.02
N TRP A 530 -21.01 14.92 -1.15
CA TRP A 530 -20.25 14.46 0.00
C TRP A 530 -18.99 13.68 -0.44
N VAL A 531 -19.13 12.73 -1.40
CA VAL A 531 -17.98 12.00 -1.96
C VAL A 531 -17.02 12.96 -2.66
N ALA A 532 -17.51 13.95 -3.40
CA ALA A 532 -16.68 14.98 -4.02
C ALA A 532 -15.86 15.75 -2.96
N SER A 533 -16.52 16.21 -1.89
CA SER A 533 -15.88 16.90 -0.78
C SER A 533 -14.91 15.99 0.00
N TYR A 534 -15.23 14.71 0.11
CA TYR A 534 -14.39 13.71 0.78
C TYR A 534 -13.09 13.45 -0.01
N LEU A 535 -13.18 13.26 -1.32
CA LEU A 535 -12.02 13.14 -2.21
C LEU A 535 -11.16 14.42 -2.25
N MET A 536 -11.78 15.60 -2.19
CA MET A 536 -11.02 16.86 -2.11
C MET A 536 -10.16 16.94 -0.84
N ARG A 537 -10.66 16.41 0.28
CA ARG A 537 -9.92 16.34 1.55
C ARG A 537 -8.89 15.21 1.57
N HIS A 538 -9.20 14.10 0.91
CA HIS A 538 -8.39 12.88 0.90
C HIS A 538 -8.08 12.43 -0.54
N PRO A 539 -7.29 13.20 -1.34
CA PRO A 539 -7.01 12.88 -2.75
C PRO A 539 -6.33 11.53 -2.97
N ILE A 540 -5.69 10.99 -1.92
CA ILE A 540 -5.07 9.68 -1.93
C ILE A 540 -6.04 8.54 -2.28
N LEU A 541 -7.33 8.73 -2.00
CA LEU A 541 -8.39 7.76 -2.30
C LEU A 541 -8.67 7.60 -3.80
N LEU A 542 -8.09 8.45 -4.66
CA LEU A 542 -8.11 8.22 -6.11
C LEU A 542 -7.50 6.88 -6.51
N ASP A 543 -6.52 6.41 -5.74
CA ASP A 543 -5.88 5.11 -5.99
C ASP A 543 -6.87 3.95 -5.89
N GLU A 544 -7.92 4.10 -5.06
CA GLU A 544 -8.97 3.10 -4.89
C GLU A 544 -9.85 2.92 -6.14
N LEU A 545 -9.98 3.96 -6.99
CA LEU A 545 -10.73 3.86 -8.25
C LEU A 545 -10.09 2.88 -9.25
N LEU A 546 -8.81 2.56 -9.07
CA LEU A 546 -8.07 1.59 -9.87
C LEU A 546 -8.04 0.20 -9.24
N SER A 547 -8.61 0.04 -8.04
CA SER A 547 -8.62 -1.25 -7.33
C SER A 547 -9.68 -2.17 -7.92
N ALA A 548 -9.30 -3.39 -8.29
CA ALA A 548 -10.24 -4.43 -8.67
C ALA A 548 -11.24 -4.78 -7.55
N GLN A 549 -10.84 -4.54 -6.29
CA GLN A 549 -11.63 -4.83 -5.10
C GLN A 549 -12.63 -3.72 -4.73
N LEU A 550 -12.68 -2.61 -5.47
CA LEU A 550 -13.55 -1.48 -5.14
C LEU A 550 -15.03 -1.88 -5.04
N MET A 551 -15.48 -2.79 -5.89
CA MET A 551 -16.87 -3.28 -5.93
C MET A 551 -17.07 -4.63 -5.18
N ASP A 552 -16.04 -5.15 -4.51
CA ASP A 552 -16.14 -6.36 -3.72
C ASP A 552 -16.86 -6.09 -2.40
N THR A 553 -18.01 -6.72 -2.20
CA THR A 553 -18.85 -6.56 -0.99
C THR A 553 -18.52 -7.56 0.11
N VAL A 554 -17.56 -8.46 -0.11
CA VAL A 554 -17.10 -9.43 0.90
C VAL A 554 -15.96 -8.83 1.72
N TYR A 555 -16.23 -8.47 2.97
CA TYR A 555 -15.26 -7.92 3.91
C TYR A 555 -14.75 -9.01 4.86
N ASP A 556 -13.48 -9.36 4.75
CA ASP A 556 -12.76 -10.21 5.71
C ASP A 556 -12.13 -9.33 6.81
N TRP A 557 -12.93 -8.94 7.81
CA TRP A 557 -12.48 -8.09 8.92
C TRP A 557 -11.28 -8.65 9.70
N PRO A 558 -11.18 -9.96 10.00
CA PRO A 558 -9.97 -10.54 10.59
C PRO A 558 -8.71 -10.29 9.79
N LYS A 559 -8.75 -10.44 8.47
CA LYS A 559 -7.62 -10.16 7.58
C LYS A 559 -7.28 -8.67 7.56
N LEU A 560 -8.28 -7.81 7.42
CA LEU A 560 -8.12 -6.35 7.45
C LEU A 560 -7.55 -5.86 8.79
N ALA A 561 -7.97 -6.46 9.92
CA ALA A 561 -7.42 -6.15 11.24
C ALA A 561 -5.94 -6.56 11.35
N ALA A 562 -5.54 -7.71 10.78
CA ALA A 562 -4.15 -8.14 10.75
C ALA A 562 -3.28 -7.18 9.92
N GLU A 563 -3.75 -6.77 8.74
CA GLU A 563 -3.07 -5.77 7.89
C GLU A 563 -2.90 -4.42 8.61
N LEU A 564 -3.94 -3.97 9.34
CA LEU A 564 -3.89 -2.76 10.15
C LEU A 564 -2.86 -2.89 11.28
N SER A 565 -2.85 -4.03 11.99
CA SER A 565 -1.88 -4.32 13.06
C SER A 565 -0.45 -4.29 12.56
N ASP A 566 -0.18 -4.89 11.40
CA ASP A 566 1.14 -4.86 10.76
C ASP A 566 1.56 -3.42 10.41
N GLY A 567 0.62 -2.62 9.90
CA GLY A 567 0.84 -1.20 9.62
C GLY A 567 1.25 -0.40 10.86
N LEU A 568 0.53 -0.61 11.97
CA LEU A 568 0.81 0.03 13.26
C LEU A 568 2.14 -0.41 13.86
N HIS A 569 2.46 -1.71 13.75
CA HIS A 569 3.75 -2.25 14.20
C HIS A 569 4.93 -1.63 13.43
N ASN A 570 4.81 -1.45 12.12
CA ASN A 570 5.85 -0.82 11.30
C ASN A 570 6.04 0.68 11.60
N ALA A 571 5.04 1.33 12.19
CA ALA A 571 5.09 2.73 12.64
C ALA A 571 5.36 2.84 14.17
N ALA A 572 5.79 1.74 14.83
CA ALA A 572 6.03 1.74 16.27
C ALA A 572 7.11 2.76 16.67
N GLY A 573 6.83 3.51 17.72
CA GLY A 573 7.71 4.60 18.20
C GLY A 573 7.44 5.98 17.59
N ASP A 574 6.57 6.07 16.57
CA ASP A 574 6.11 7.32 15.98
C ASP A 574 4.58 7.43 16.13
N THR A 575 4.14 8.19 17.13
CA THR A 575 2.72 8.37 17.45
C THR A 575 1.93 8.97 16.31
N GLU A 576 2.48 9.98 15.59
CA GLU A 576 1.79 10.62 14.46
C GLU A 576 1.64 9.65 13.29
N ALA A 577 2.70 8.90 12.98
CA ALA A 577 2.64 7.88 11.93
C ALA A 577 1.63 6.77 12.25
N GLN A 578 1.53 6.32 13.50
CA GLN A 578 0.53 5.34 13.92
C GLN A 578 -0.90 5.91 13.80
N MET A 579 -1.11 7.15 14.22
CA MET A 579 -2.39 7.85 14.07
C MET A 579 -2.77 7.97 12.58
N ASP A 580 -1.82 8.25 11.70
CA ASP A 580 -2.05 8.35 10.26
C ASP A 580 -2.38 6.99 9.63
N VAL A 581 -1.77 5.90 10.09
CA VAL A 581 -2.12 4.53 9.66
C VAL A 581 -3.61 4.24 9.93
N LEU A 582 -4.11 4.54 11.13
CA LEU A 582 -5.53 4.36 11.48
C LEU A 582 -6.45 5.19 10.56
N ARG A 583 -6.09 6.45 10.30
CA ARG A 583 -6.88 7.37 9.46
C ARG A 583 -6.94 6.92 8.01
N HIS A 584 -5.80 6.55 7.44
CA HIS A 584 -5.76 6.04 6.08
C HIS A 584 -6.57 4.76 5.93
N PHE A 585 -6.47 3.85 6.90
CA PHE A 585 -7.28 2.64 6.91
C PHE A 585 -8.77 2.96 6.94
N GLN A 586 -9.21 3.82 7.88
CA GLN A 586 -10.61 4.24 8.00
C GLN A 586 -11.11 4.92 6.71
N HIS A 587 -10.35 5.89 6.18
CA HIS A 587 -10.77 6.62 4.99
C HIS A 587 -10.90 5.73 3.77
N THR A 588 -10.01 4.75 3.60
CA THR A 588 -10.08 3.75 2.53
C THR A 588 -11.35 2.92 2.63
N GLN A 589 -11.65 2.37 3.82
CA GLN A 589 -12.84 1.52 3.98
C GLN A 589 -14.15 2.34 3.85
N VAL A 590 -14.20 3.54 4.44
CA VAL A 590 -15.36 4.44 4.31
C VAL A 590 -15.62 4.81 2.85
N PHE A 591 -14.57 5.10 2.09
CA PHE A 591 -14.69 5.44 0.66
C PHE A 591 -15.21 4.26 -0.16
N ARG A 592 -14.66 3.05 0.05
CA ARG A 592 -15.14 1.82 -0.61
C ARG A 592 -16.62 1.58 -0.31
N LEU A 593 -17.01 1.63 0.96
CA LEU A 593 -18.40 1.47 1.37
C LEU A 593 -19.33 2.53 0.74
N ALA A 594 -18.88 3.81 0.67
CA ALA A 594 -19.65 4.88 0.05
C ALA A 594 -19.86 4.67 -1.46
N VAL A 595 -18.81 4.22 -2.18
CA VAL A 595 -18.92 3.91 -3.61
C VAL A 595 -19.88 2.74 -3.85
N GLN A 596 -19.79 1.69 -3.04
CA GLN A 596 -20.67 0.51 -3.12
C GLN A 596 -22.13 0.85 -2.75
N ASP A 597 -22.34 1.73 -1.77
CA ASP A 597 -23.67 2.23 -1.37
C ASP A 597 -24.31 3.06 -2.50
N LEU A 598 -23.52 3.96 -3.12
CA LEU A 598 -23.99 4.72 -4.31
C LEU A 598 -24.33 3.81 -5.50
N ALA A 599 -23.63 2.68 -5.62
CA ALA A 599 -23.93 1.64 -6.61
C ALA A 599 -25.15 0.77 -6.23
N GLY A 600 -25.75 0.97 -5.06
CA GLY A 600 -26.94 0.23 -4.59
C GLY A 600 -26.65 -1.20 -4.14
N LEU A 601 -25.39 -1.51 -3.79
CA LEU A 601 -24.99 -2.86 -3.37
C LEU A 601 -25.31 -3.16 -1.90
N TRP A 602 -25.67 -2.16 -1.11
CA TRP A 602 -25.93 -2.30 0.32
C TRP A 602 -27.38 -1.97 0.69
N THR A 603 -27.95 -2.76 1.62
CA THR A 603 -29.09 -2.30 2.42
C THR A 603 -28.57 -1.41 3.55
N VAL A 604 -29.44 -0.57 4.12
CA VAL A 604 -29.05 0.35 5.19
C VAL A 604 -28.56 -0.40 6.44
N GLU A 605 -29.12 -1.58 6.72
CA GLU A 605 -28.71 -2.45 7.82
C GLU A 605 -27.31 -3.02 7.57
N ALA A 606 -27.08 -3.63 6.42
CA ALA A 606 -25.80 -4.24 6.07
C ALA A 606 -24.67 -3.20 6.01
N LEU A 607 -24.94 -2.02 5.45
CA LEU A 607 -23.98 -0.91 5.45
C LEU A 607 -23.61 -0.48 6.87
N SER A 608 -24.63 -0.32 7.75
CA SER A 608 -24.41 0.08 9.15
C SER A 608 -23.61 -0.97 9.93
N ASP A 609 -23.82 -2.27 9.62
CA ASP A 609 -23.02 -3.35 10.20
C ASP A 609 -21.54 -3.24 9.77
N GLN A 610 -21.26 -2.95 8.49
CA GLN A 610 -19.89 -2.75 8.02
C GLN A 610 -19.21 -1.53 8.65
N LEU A 611 -19.92 -0.39 8.74
CA LEU A 611 -19.40 0.82 9.39
C LEU A 611 -19.13 0.58 10.88
N SER A 612 -19.97 -0.22 11.57
CA SER A 612 -19.77 -0.57 12.96
C SER A 612 -18.59 -1.54 13.14
N ALA A 613 -18.42 -2.53 12.25
CA ALA A 613 -17.28 -3.43 12.26
C ALA A 613 -15.95 -2.69 12.00
N LEU A 614 -15.97 -1.67 11.14
CA LEU A 614 -14.83 -0.78 10.93
C LEU A 614 -14.45 -0.03 12.21
N ALA A 615 -15.41 0.56 12.91
CA ALA A 615 -15.18 1.26 14.17
C ALA A 615 -14.63 0.31 15.25
N ASP A 616 -15.22 -0.88 15.38
CA ASP A 616 -14.77 -1.92 16.31
C ASP A 616 -13.31 -2.31 16.05
N THR A 617 -12.95 -2.52 14.77
CA THR A 617 -11.59 -2.88 14.35
C THR A 617 -10.59 -1.77 14.70
N ILE A 618 -10.92 -0.51 14.44
CA ILE A 618 -10.06 0.64 14.74
C ILE A 618 -9.87 0.80 16.26
N LEU A 619 -10.94 0.70 17.04
CA LEU A 619 -10.87 0.80 18.49
C LEU A 619 -9.98 -0.31 19.08
N ALA A 620 -10.16 -1.55 18.63
CA ALA A 620 -9.34 -2.68 19.07
C ALA A 620 -7.85 -2.48 18.72
N ALA A 621 -7.55 -2.00 17.51
CA ALA A 621 -6.18 -1.77 17.06
C ALA A 621 -5.49 -0.59 17.75
N ALA A 622 -6.26 0.43 18.18
CA ALA A 622 -5.71 1.60 18.85
C ALA A 622 -5.30 1.33 20.31
N ILE A 623 -5.96 0.41 21.03
CA ILE A 623 -5.71 0.11 22.45
C ILE A 623 -4.23 -0.17 22.74
N PRO A 624 -3.56 -1.13 22.10
CA PRO A 624 -2.16 -1.46 22.40
C PRO A 624 -1.21 -0.30 22.11
N CYS A 625 -1.43 0.45 21.03
CA CYS A 625 -0.61 1.61 20.66
C CYS A 625 -0.70 2.72 21.71
N VAL A 626 -1.92 3.07 22.11
CA VAL A 626 -2.17 4.10 23.12
C VAL A 626 -1.65 3.66 24.48
N TRP A 627 -1.75 2.35 24.83
CA TRP A 627 -1.21 1.83 26.08
C TRP A 627 0.31 1.95 26.14
N ALA A 628 0.99 1.57 25.08
CA ALA A 628 2.46 1.69 24.98
C ALA A 628 2.93 3.15 25.13
N ASP A 629 2.13 4.12 24.66
CA ASP A 629 2.41 5.55 24.75
C ASP A 629 1.95 6.17 26.09
N THR A 630 1.23 5.42 26.95
CA THR A 630 0.71 5.91 28.22
C THR A 630 1.80 5.82 29.31
N PRO A 631 2.18 6.95 29.97
CA PRO A 631 3.24 6.92 30.97
C PRO A 631 2.79 6.22 32.26
N LYS A 632 3.75 5.55 32.90
CA LYS A 632 3.61 4.85 34.20
C LYS A 632 2.67 3.64 34.16
N THR A 633 2.56 2.99 33.02
CA THR A 633 1.92 1.68 32.92
C THR A 633 2.72 0.65 33.73
N HIS A 634 2.00 -0.28 34.38
CA HIS A 634 2.61 -1.31 35.24
C HIS A 634 2.35 -2.72 34.72
N THR A 635 1.64 -2.84 33.58
CA THR A 635 1.36 -4.09 32.87
C THR A 635 1.67 -3.93 31.38
N ASP A 636 1.97 -5.03 30.70
CA ASP A 636 2.24 -5.02 29.25
C ASP A 636 0.96 -4.76 28.43
N THR A 637 -0.19 -5.16 28.96
CA THR A 637 -1.50 -4.98 28.34
C THR A 637 -2.49 -4.37 29.31
N PRO A 638 -3.38 -3.45 28.87
CA PRO A 638 -4.35 -2.83 29.77
C PRO A 638 -5.48 -3.77 30.16
N ASN A 639 -5.93 -3.70 31.41
CA ASN A 639 -7.14 -4.35 31.90
C ASN A 639 -8.36 -3.43 31.69
N ILE A 640 -8.68 -3.12 30.43
CA ILE A 640 -9.73 -2.19 30.05
C ILE A 640 -10.74 -2.86 29.11
N GLY A 641 -11.98 -2.39 29.16
CA GLY A 641 -13.04 -2.67 28.19
C GLY A 641 -13.64 -1.38 27.67
N ILE A 642 -13.96 -1.34 26.40
CA ILE A 642 -14.68 -0.26 25.74
C ILE A 642 -16.11 -0.70 25.50
N ILE A 643 -17.05 0.05 26.02
CA ILE A 643 -18.49 -0.14 25.83
C ILE A 643 -18.99 0.91 24.84
N GLY A 644 -19.58 0.46 23.74
CA GLY A 644 -20.25 1.33 22.77
C GLY A 644 -21.72 1.46 23.08
N TYR A 645 -22.20 2.68 23.04
CA TYR A 645 -23.61 3.05 23.21
C TYR A 645 -24.20 3.60 21.91
N GLY A 646 -25.43 4.06 21.98
CA GLY A 646 -26.08 4.79 20.91
C GLY A 646 -26.10 4.02 19.57
N LYS A 647 -25.62 4.68 18.50
CA LYS A 647 -25.57 4.07 17.17
C LYS A 647 -24.49 2.99 17.04
N LEU A 648 -23.33 3.19 17.69
CA LEU A 648 -22.28 2.19 17.69
C LEU A 648 -22.71 0.92 18.43
N GLY A 649 -23.29 1.07 19.61
CA GLY A 649 -23.79 -0.05 20.39
C GLY A 649 -24.91 -0.81 19.66
N GLY A 650 -25.84 -0.08 19.03
CA GLY A 650 -26.95 -0.63 18.24
C GLY A 650 -26.58 -1.15 16.85
N LYS A 651 -25.30 -1.08 16.43
CA LYS A 651 -24.84 -1.40 15.09
C LYS A 651 -25.58 -0.61 13.99
N GLU A 652 -25.82 0.65 14.25
CA GLU A 652 -26.55 1.56 13.36
C GLU A 652 -25.72 2.78 12.98
N LEU A 653 -24.40 2.65 12.85
CA LEU A 653 -23.53 3.74 12.42
C LEU A 653 -23.85 4.21 10.99
N GLY A 654 -23.65 5.49 10.76
CA GLY A 654 -23.64 6.13 9.45
C GLY A 654 -22.28 6.81 9.22
N TYR A 655 -22.06 7.33 8.02
CA TYR A 655 -20.77 7.92 7.59
C TYR A 655 -20.23 9.04 8.49
N THR A 656 -21.09 9.79 9.16
CA THR A 656 -20.71 10.93 10.01
C THR A 656 -21.21 10.77 11.43
N SER A 657 -21.39 9.52 11.89
CA SER A 657 -21.81 9.26 13.26
C SER A 657 -20.63 9.45 14.22
N ASP A 658 -20.91 10.06 15.37
CA ASP A 658 -20.06 10.06 16.55
C ASP A 658 -20.05 8.67 17.22
N LEU A 659 -19.01 8.42 18.01
CA LEU A 659 -18.90 7.23 18.84
C LEU A 659 -19.26 7.57 20.28
N ASP A 660 -20.38 7.03 20.76
CA ASP A 660 -20.77 7.09 22.18
C ASP A 660 -20.00 6.00 22.93
N LEU A 661 -19.01 6.37 23.76
CA LEU A 661 -18.10 5.42 24.40
C LEU A 661 -18.13 5.55 25.93
N VAL A 662 -17.98 4.41 26.60
CA VAL A 662 -17.70 4.34 28.06
C VAL A 662 -16.50 3.42 28.27
N TYR A 663 -15.51 3.90 29.02
CA TYR A 663 -14.30 3.18 29.37
C TYR A 663 -14.41 2.55 30.73
N VAL A 664 -14.27 1.21 30.80
CA VAL A 664 -14.38 0.46 32.05
C VAL A 664 -13.11 -0.36 32.23
N TYR A 665 -12.53 -0.36 33.44
CA TYR A 665 -11.32 -1.12 33.74
C TYR A 665 -11.48 -1.98 35.01
N ASP A 666 -10.66 -3.04 35.10
CA ASP A 666 -10.59 -3.88 36.30
C ASP A 666 -9.12 -4.09 36.67
N ASP A 667 -8.64 -3.23 37.59
CA ASP A 667 -7.24 -3.20 37.97
C ASP A 667 -7.10 -2.75 39.43
N PRO A 668 -6.55 -3.61 40.31
CA PRO A 668 -6.43 -3.33 41.75
C PRO A 668 -5.25 -2.40 42.10
N HIS A 669 -4.43 -1.98 41.14
CA HIS A 669 -3.28 -1.12 41.41
C HIS A 669 -3.71 0.24 41.95
N PRO A 670 -3.02 0.78 43.00
CA PRO A 670 -3.43 2.05 43.62
C PRO A 670 -3.47 3.24 42.66
N ASP A 671 -2.58 3.28 41.67
CA ASP A 671 -2.49 4.33 40.65
C ASP A 671 -3.39 4.08 39.43
N ALA A 672 -4.15 2.97 39.40
CA ALA A 672 -5.00 2.60 38.26
C ALA A 672 -5.96 3.73 37.83
N PRO A 673 -6.65 4.45 38.75
CA PRO A 673 -7.55 5.55 38.34
C PRO A 673 -6.84 6.61 37.50
N ASP A 674 -5.62 6.97 37.87
CA ASP A 674 -4.82 7.96 37.15
C ASP A 674 -4.29 7.43 35.83
N ILE A 675 -3.84 6.16 35.77
CA ILE A 675 -3.32 5.51 34.59
C ILE A 675 -4.42 5.37 33.54
N TYR A 676 -5.56 4.78 33.91
CA TYR A 676 -6.67 4.57 32.98
C TYR A 676 -7.39 5.88 32.63
N GLY A 677 -7.38 6.86 33.49
CA GLY A 677 -7.84 8.22 33.18
C GLY A 677 -6.99 8.93 32.13
N ARG A 678 -5.65 8.75 32.19
CA ARG A 678 -4.74 9.25 31.15
C ARG A 678 -4.90 8.47 29.86
N PHE A 679 -5.01 7.15 29.93
CA PHE A 679 -5.27 6.29 28.77
C PHE A 679 -6.55 6.69 28.04
N ALA A 680 -7.66 6.81 28.75
CA ALA A 680 -8.95 7.20 28.19
C ALA A 680 -8.88 8.57 27.47
N ARG A 681 -8.21 9.55 28.07
CA ARG A 681 -7.99 10.88 27.46
C ARG A 681 -7.13 10.77 26.20
N ARG A 682 -6.05 9.98 26.21
CA ARG A 682 -5.20 9.77 25.05
C ARG A 682 -5.95 9.06 23.93
N LEU A 683 -6.67 7.99 24.24
CA LEU A 683 -7.45 7.26 23.23
C LEU A 683 -8.50 8.15 22.57
N THR A 684 -9.24 8.92 23.39
CA THR A 684 -10.19 9.92 22.87
C THR A 684 -9.50 10.93 21.95
N ASN A 685 -8.31 11.41 22.33
CA ASN A 685 -7.52 12.32 21.50
C ASN A 685 -7.03 11.67 20.21
N TRP A 686 -6.59 10.41 20.26
CA TRP A 686 -6.20 9.66 19.05
C TRP A 686 -7.34 9.53 18.04
N LEU A 687 -8.57 9.38 18.53
CA LEU A 687 -9.77 9.25 17.69
C LEU A 687 -10.20 10.61 17.11
N SER A 688 -10.19 11.69 17.92
CA SER A 688 -10.79 12.97 17.54
C SER A 688 -9.82 14.02 17.00
N ALA A 689 -8.52 13.98 17.37
CA ALA A 689 -7.55 14.96 16.90
C ALA A 689 -7.31 14.85 15.38
N ALA A 690 -7.11 15.99 14.72
CA ALA A 690 -6.74 16.02 13.32
C ALA A 690 -5.22 15.93 13.17
N THR A 691 -4.76 15.10 12.24
CA THR A 691 -3.37 15.03 11.75
C THR A 691 -3.31 15.46 10.29
N GLY A 692 -2.15 15.35 9.66
CA GLY A 692 -2.01 15.53 8.21
C GLY A 692 -2.92 14.62 7.37
N ALA A 693 -3.30 13.44 7.89
CA ALA A 693 -4.22 12.49 7.25
C ALA A 693 -5.71 12.77 7.56
N GLY A 694 -6.04 13.71 8.43
CA GLY A 694 -7.42 14.04 8.84
C GLY A 694 -7.75 13.62 10.26
N SER A 695 -9.04 13.44 10.58
CA SER A 695 -9.58 12.92 11.86
C SER A 695 -10.25 11.57 11.64
N LEU A 696 -10.39 10.77 12.72
CA LEU A 696 -11.10 9.48 12.67
C LEU A 696 -12.58 9.64 12.97
N TYR A 697 -12.90 9.88 14.25
CA TYR A 697 -14.27 9.94 14.75
C TYR A 697 -14.42 11.06 15.78
N ASP A 698 -15.56 11.70 15.81
CA ASP A 698 -16.00 12.45 16.97
C ASP A 698 -16.39 11.47 18.09
N VAL A 699 -16.04 11.77 19.33
CA VAL A 699 -16.28 10.89 20.49
C VAL A 699 -17.15 11.60 21.51
N ASP A 700 -18.25 10.93 21.89
CA ASP A 700 -19.14 11.38 22.95
C ASP A 700 -18.97 10.46 24.19
N LEU A 701 -18.62 11.06 25.32
CA LEU A 701 -18.42 10.36 26.60
C LEU A 701 -19.53 10.69 27.64
N ARG A 702 -20.60 11.39 27.28
CA ARG A 702 -21.62 11.85 28.20
C ARG A 702 -22.48 10.73 28.81
N LEU A 703 -22.49 9.55 28.24
CA LEU A 703 -23.20 8.38 28.77
C LEU A 703 -22.41 7.60 29.86
N ARG A 704 -21.22 8.09 30.24
CA ARG A 704 -20.48 7.54 31.38
C ARG A 704 -21.16 7.87 32.72
N PRO A 705 -20.91 7.08 33.79
CA PRO A 705 -21.46 7.36 35.11
C PRO A 705 -21.22 8.80 35.54
N ASN A 706 -22.28 9.47 35.99
CA ASN A 706 -22.32 10.90 36.37
C ASN A 706 -22.05 11.90 35.22
N GLY A 707 -22.15 11.47 33.97
CA GLY A 707 -21.99 12.31 32.78
C GLY A 707 -20.68 13.12 32.80
N ASP A 708 -20.74 14.41 32.48
CA ASP A 708 -19.54 15.27 32.41
C ASP A 708 -18.83 15.51 33.76
N SER A 709 -19.50 15.25 34.89
CA SER A 709 -18.90 15.34 36.22
C SER A 709 -18.16 14.07 36.64
N GLY A 710 -18.34 12.95 35.91
CA GLY A 710 -17.73 11.65 36.22
C GLY A 710 -16.31 11.48 35.68
N PHE A 711 -15.61 10.49 36.21
CA PHE A 711 -14.31 10.09 35.69
C PHE A 711 -14.39 9.61 34.23
N LEU A 712 -13.34 9.84 33.46
CA LEU A 712 -13.28 9.39 32.05
C LEU A 712 -13.28 7.87 31.91
N ALA A 713 -12.68 7.15 32.86
CA ALA A 713 -12.74 5.70 33.00
C ALA A 713 -13.15 5.35 34.43
N CYS A 714 -13.95 4.30 34.59
CA CYS A 714 -14.41 3.84 35.91
C CYS A 714 -14.11 2.33 36.06
N THR A 715 -14.03 1.85 37.31
CA THR A 715 -13.89 0.42 37.57
C THR A 715 -15.18 -0.33 37.25
N VAL A 716 -15.09 -1.62 36.89
CA VAL A 716 -16.26 -2.51 36.73
C VAL A 716 -17.18 -2.41 37.93
N ALA A 717 -16.64 -2.54 39.13
CA ALA A 717 -17.43 -2.46 40.38
C ALA A 717 -18.15 -1.11 40.55
N ALA A 718 -17.49 0.01 40.20
CA ALA A 718 -18.14 1.34 40.28
C ALA A 718 -19.24 1.49 39.24
N PHE A 719 -19.01 0.98 38.02
CA PHE A 719 -20.01 0.98 36.95
C PHE A 719 -21.23 0.14 37.30
N GLU A 720 -21.01 -1.07 37.84
CA GLU A 720 -22.08 -1.94 38.35
C GLU A 720 -22.90 -1.27 39.45
N LYS A 721 -22.21 -0.72 40.47
CA LYS A 721 -22.88 -0.03 41.55
C LYS A 721 -23.73 1.13 41.05
N TYR A 722 -23.19 1.95 40.16
CA TYR A 722 -23.89 3.06 39.54
C TYR A 722 -25.16 2.61 38.83
N GLN A 723 -25.08 1.62 37.99
CA GLN A 723 -26.20 1.07 37.20
C GLN A 723 -27.30 0.47 38.14
N ARG A 724 -26.89 -0.12 39.28
CA ARG A 724 -27.84 -0.71 40.26
C ARG A 724 -28.54 0.31 41.13
N GLU A 725 -27.83 1.37 41.56
CA GLU A 725 -28.29 2.23 42.67
C GLU A 725 -28.59 3.65 42.24
N SER A 726 -27.97 4.18 41.19
CA SER A 726 -27.96 5.61 40.91
C SER A 726 -28.44 6.01 39.53
N ALA A 727 -28.39 5.09 38.55
CA ALA A 727 -28.72 5.37 37.16
C ALA A 727 -30.22 5.66 36.97
N TRP A 728 -30.52 6.67 36.18
CA TRP A 728 -31.87 7.06 35.83
C TRP A 728 -32.50 6.13 34.79
N THR A 729 -33.79 6.11 34.65
CA THR A 729 -34.53 5.33 33.64
C THR A 729 -34.03 5.59 32.23
N TRP A 730 -33.74 6.83 31.88
CA TRP A 730 -33.21 7.16 30.56
C TRP A 730 -31.78 6.59 30.30
N GLU A 731 -30.97 6.38 31.34
CA GLU A 731 -29.67 5.71 31.22
C GLU A 731 -29.85 4.20 31.00
N HIS A 732 -30.86 3.60 31.64
CA HIS A 732 -31.26 2.22 31.36
C HIS A 732 -31.85 2.07 29.93
N GLN A 733 -32.54 3.09 29.40
CA GLN A 733 -32.95 3.12 27.99
C GLN A 733 -31.71 3.10 27.08
N SER A 734 -30.69 3.92 27.40
CA SER A 734 -29.44 3.91 26.65
C SER A 734 -28.70 2.56 26.72
N LEU A 735 -28.78 1.87 27.89
CA LEU A 735 -28.17 0.54 28.10
C LEU A 735 -28.79 -0.55 27.20
N THR A 736 -30.04 -0.38 26.75
CA THR A 736 -30.68 -1.34 25.83
C THR A 736 -29.86 -1.53 24.53
N ARG A 737 -29.17 -0.48 24.11
CA ARG A 737 -28.34 -0.44 22.89
C ARG A 737 -26.83 -0.44 23.18
N ALA A 738 -26.43 -0.75 24.41
CA ALA A 738 -25.04 -0.82 24.79
C ALA A 738 -24.46 -2.23 24.56
N ARG A 739 -23.26 -2.30 24.05
CA ARG A 739 -22.52 -3.55 23.87
C ARG A 739 -21.04 -3.39 24.18
N PHE A 740 -20.38 -4.47 24.58
CA PHE A 740 -18.93 -4.54 24.65
C PHE A 740 -18.36 -4.51 23.23
N ILE A 741 -17.38 -3.63 22.99
CA ILE A 741 -16.74 -3.46 21.69
C ILE A 741 -15.42 -4.24 21.64
N CYS A 742 -14.49 -3.92 22.54
CA CYS A 742 -13.15 -4.51 22.55
C CYS A 742 -12.48 -4.30 23.91
N GLY A 743 -11.36 -4.99 24.12
CA GLY A 743 -10.58 -4.98 25.35
C GLY A 743 -10.53 -6.35 26.02
N LYS A 744 -10.43 -6.39 27.34
CA LYS A 744 -10.41 -7.64 28.11
C LYS A 744 -11.75 -8.35 28.07
N ALA A 745 -11.76 -9.62 27.70
CA ALA A 745 -12.97 -10.45 27.57
C ALA A 745 -13.74 -10.60 28.89
N GLU A 746 -13.03 -10.67 30.01
CA GLU A 746 -13.63 -10.78 31.35
C GLU A 746 -14.47 -9.55 31.70
N ILE A 747 -14.02 -8.35 31.28
CA ILE A 747 -14.80 -7.10 31.48
C ILE A 747 -16.03 -7.12 30.57
N GLY A 748 -15.90 -7.65 29.36
CA GLY A 748 -17.03 -7.84 28.45
C GLY A 748 -18.10 -8.77 29.08
N GLN A 749 -17.69 -9.91 29.61
CA GLN A 749 -18.58 -10.86 30.27
C GLN A 749 -19.27 -10.24 31.51
N ALA A 750 -18.52 -9.48 32.33
CA ALA A 750 -19.08 -8.79 33.47
C ALA A 750 -20.12 -7.73 33.05
N PHE A 751 -19.81 -6.96 31.99
CA PHE A 751 -20.74 -6.00 31.41
C PHE A 751 -22.01 -6.65 30.88
N ASP A 752 -21.90 -7.74 30.12
CA ASP A 752 -23.06 -8.42 29.55
C ASP A 752 -23.94 -9.03 30.61
N ALA A 753 -23.36 -9.59 31.70
CA ALA A 753 -24.10 -10.09 32.86
C ALA A 753 -24.83 -8.97 33.57
N LEU A 754 -24.18 -7.81 33.81
CA LEU A 754 -24.80 -6.63 34.38
C LEU A 754 -25.92 -6.09 33.50
N ARG A 755 -25.67 -5.96 32.19
CA ARG A 755 -26.66 -5.48 31.23
C ARG A 755 -27.90 -6.36 31.28
N GLN A 756 -27.74 -7.67 31.25
CA GLN A 756 -28.85 -8.61 31.37
C GLN A 756 -29.59 -8.43 32.68
N GLU A 757 -28.87 -8.36 33.83
CA GLU A 757 -29.48 -8.14 35.17
C GLU A 757 -30.32 -6.86 35.18
N ILE A 758 -29.79 -5.73 34.72
CA ILE A 758 -30.46 -4.44 34.76
C ILE A 758 -31.71 -4.40 33.86
N LEU A 759 -31.57 -4.93 32.63
CA LEU A 759 -32.67 -4.88 31.67
C LEU A 759 -33.81 -5.82 32.02
N THR A 760 -33.57 -6.94 32.71
CA THR A 760 -34.60 -7.90 33.11
C THR A 760 -35.22 -7.60 34.46
N ARG A 761 -34.80 -6.54 35.18
CA ARG A 761 -35.39 -6.16 36.48
C ARG A 761 -36.90 -5.98 36.32
N PRO A 762 -37.67 -6.52 37.27
CA PRO A 762 -39.11 -6.21 37.32
C PRO A 762 -39.35 -4.71 37.51
N ARG A 763 -40.19 -4.13 36.68
CA ARG A 763 -40.58 -2.71 36.73
C ARG A 763 -42.09 -2.56 36.70
N ASN A 764 -42.61 -1.50 37.36
CA ASN A 764 -43.98 -1.11 37.16
C ASN A 764 -44.14 -0.53 35.75
N ARG A 765 -44.84 -1.26 34.88
CA ARG A 765 -44.96 -0.92 33.43
C ARG A 765 -45.63 0.43 33.21
N SER A 766 -46.63 0.81 34.10
CA SER A 766 -47.32 2.09 33.98
C SER A 766 -46.42 3.27 34.37
N GLU A 767 -45.64 3.12 35.44
CA GLU A 767 -44.68 4.15 35.89
C GLU A 767 -43.57 4.31 34.84
N LEU A 768 -43.01 3.18 34.34
CA LEU A 768 -42.00 3.20 33.28
C LEU A 768 -42.52 3.88 32.00
N ALA A 769 -43.76 3.59 31.59
CA ALA A 769 -44.36 4.24 30.43
C ALA A 769 -44.47 5.77 30.63
N ALA A 770 -44.91 6.20 31.81
CA ALA A 770 -45.06 7.63 32.13
C ALA A 770 -43.69 8.35 32.08
N GLU A 771 -42.63 7.76 32.67
CA GLU A 771 -41.27 8.32 32.64
C GLU A 771 -40.72 8.44 31.22
N ILE A 772 -40.96 7.43 30.38
CA ILE A 772 -40.49 7.41 28.95
C ILE A 772 -41.25 8.45 28.13
N ILE A 773 -42.57 8.58 28.35
CA ILE A 773 -43.38 9.62 27.69
C ILE A 773 -42.89 11.01 28.10
N GLU A 774 -42.68 11.25 29.41
CA GLU A 774 -42.15 12.54 29.92
C GLU A 774 -40.81 12.87 29.27
N MET A 775 -39.88 11.91 29.17
CA MET A 775 -38.59 12.12 28.53
C MET A 775 -38.78 12.48 27.07
N ARG A 776 -39.66 11.79 26.34
CA ARG A 776 -39.97 12.08 24.94
C ARG A 776 -40.53 13.48 24.73
N GLU A 777 -41.39 13.93 25.65
CA GLU A 777 -41.93 15.31 25.63
C GLU A 777 -40.84 16.34 25.87
N LYS A 778 -39.93 16.12 26.83
CA LYS A 778 -38.75 16.97 27.05
C LYS A 778 -37.84 17.07 25.81
N MET A 779 -37.57 15.95 25.17
CA MET A 779 -36.79 15.92 23.90
C MET A 779 -37.50 16.70 22.79
N PHE A 780 -38.82 16.54 22.67
CA PHE A 780 -39.61 17.27 21.67
C PHE A 780 -39.61 18.78 21.90
N ALA A 781 -39.71 19.20 23.14
CA ALA A 781 -39.65 20.61 23.52
C ALA A 781 -38.27 21.24 23.28
N THR A 782 -37.20 20.47 23.51
CA THR A 782 -35.80 20.91 23.32
C THR A 782 -35.41 20.96 21.86
N HIS A 783 -35.94 20.06 21.03
CA HIS A 783 -35.66 19.93 19.60
C HIS A 783 -37.00 20.00 18.83
N PRO A 784 -37.67 21.15 18.75
CA PRO A 784 -38.91 21.27 18.02
C PRO A 784 -38.64 20.90 16.55
N PRO A 785 -39.45 19.99 15.97
CA PRO A 785 -39.19 19.52 14.61
C PRO A 785 -39.37 20.67 13.62
N GLN A 786 -38.35 20.94 12.83
CA GLN A 786 -38.54 21.67 11.59
C GLN A 786 -39.34 20.78 10.62
N GLU A 787 -40.03 21.36 9.65
CA GLU A 787 -41.00 20.70 8.75
C GLU A 787 -40.52 19.40 8.06
N TYR A 788 -39.24 19.05 8.13
CA TYR A 788 -38.64 17.95 7.37
C TYR A 788 -37.68 17.07 8.21
N ASN A 789 -37.81 17.04 9.50
CA ASN A 789 -36.90 16.31 10.38
C ASN A 789 -37.46 14.94 10.79
N VAL A 790 -37.12 13.90 9.97
CA VAL A 790 -37.49 12.51 10.24
C VAL A 790 -36.98 11.97 11.58
N LYS A 791 -36.03 12.63 12.25
CA LYS A 791 -35.46 12.18 13.53
C LYS A 791 -36.40 12.51 14.70
N TYR A 792 -36.78 13.78 14.84
CA TYR A 792 -37.49 14.27 16.00
C TYR A 792 -39.00 14.43 15.81
N ALA A 793 -39.49 14.31 14.55
CA ALA A 793 -40.94 14.38 14.29
C ALA A 793 -41.69 13.28 15.02
N ARG A 794 -42.99 13.56 15.35
CA ARG A 794 -43.86 12.54 15.91
C ARG A 794 -44.14 11.44 14.88
N GLY A 795 -43.86 10.22 15.27
CA GLY A 795 -43.84 9.08 14.36
C GLY A 795 -42.49 8.89 13.66
N GLY A 796 -41.45 9.66 14.01
CA GLY A 796 -40.12 9.57 13.45
C GLY A 796 -39.21 8.54 14.12
N VAL A 797 -37.90 8.63 13.84
CA VAL A 797 -36.87 7.70 14.32
C VAL A 797 -36.91 7.54 15.84
N VAL A 798 -36.96 8.65 16.59
CA VAL A 798 -36.89 8.63 18.05
C VAL A 798 -38.10 7.91 18.65
N ASP A 799 -39.30 8.02 18.06
CA ASP A 799 -40.47 7.31 18.57
C ASP A 799 -40.33 5.79 18.44
N VAL A 800 -39.77 5.31 17.33
CA VAL A 800 -39.43 3.87 17.15
C VAL A 800 -38.41 3.41 18.20
N GLU A 801 -37.35 4.19 18.41
CA GLU A 801 -36.32 3.88 19.42
C GLU A 801 -36.92 3.80 20.83
N PHE A 802 -37.77 4.72 21.21
CA PHE A 802 -38.42 4.76 22.52
C PHE A 802 -39.41 3.60 22.71
N ILE A 803 -40.18 3.23 21.67
CA ILE A 803 -41.04 2.04 21.69
C ILE A 803 -40.21 0.79 21.97
N VAL A 804 -39.14 0.57 21.22
CA VAL A 804 -38.27 -0.61 21.38
C VAL A 804 -37.62 -0.65 22.75
N GLN A 805 -37.08 0.47 23.21
CA GLN A 805 -36.48 0.60 24.54
C GLN A 805 -37.48 0.30 25.66
N TYR A 806 -38.71 0.79 25.57
CA TYR A 806 -39.76 0.45 26.48
C TYR A 806 -40.09 -1.04 26.51
N LEU A 807 -40.26 -1.66 25.32
CA LEU A 807 -40.54 -3.10 25.19
C LEU A 807 -39.46 -3.95 25.85
N ILE A 808 -38.22 -3.60 25.66
CA ILE A 808 -37.08 -4.29 26.29
C ILE A 808 -37.17 -4.14 27.82
N LEU A 809 -37.27 -2.90 28.34
CA LEU A 809 -37.26 -2.64 29.78
C LEU A 809 -38.51 -3.20 30.51
N ALA A 810 -39.65 -3.28 29.82
CA ALA A 810 -40.91 -3.75 30.39
C ALA A 810 -41.09 -5.27 30.32
N TYR A 811 -40.51 -5.94 29.33
CA TYR A 811 -40.86 -7.32 29.00
C TYR A 811 -39.68 -8.28 28.87
N SER A 812 -38.42 -7.83 28.85
CA SER A 812 -37.28 -8.74 28.67
C SER A 812 -37.12 -9.80 29.77
N GLY A 813 -37.63 -9.53 31.02
CA GLY A 813 -37.67 -10.54 32.05
C GLY A 813 -38.60 -11.72 31.76
N GLU A 814 -39.64 -11.52 30.96
CA GLU A 814 -40.60 -12.53 30.48
C GLU A 814 -40.22 -13.06 29.09
N HIS A 815 -39.58 -12.24 28.26
CA HIS A 815 -39.20 -12.52 26.87
C HIS A 815 -37.72 -12.26 26.64
N PRO A 816 -36.82 -13.17 27.07
CA PRO A 816 -35.36 -12.98 26.99
C PRO A 816 -34.83 -12.71 25.60
N LEU A 817 -35.49 -13.17 24.53
CA LEU A 817 -35.11 -12.94 23.12
C LEU A 817 -35.01 -11.44 22.76
N LEU A 818 -35.66 -10.57 23.53
CA LEU A 818 -35.51 -9.10 23.36
C LEU A 818 -34.10 -8.60 23.68
N LEU A 819 -33.26 -9.43 24.29
CA LEU A 819 -31.85 -9.12 24.59
C LEU A 819 -30.85 -9.65 23.56
N ASP A 820 -31.31 -10.49 22.63
CA ASP A 820 -30.46 -11.18 21.66
C ASP A 820 -30.06 -10.31 20.45
N ASN A 821 -30.62 -9.11 20.36
CA ASN A 821 -30.31 -8.15 19.29
C ASN A 821 -30.20 -6.72 19.82
N TYR A 822 -29.54 -5.87 19.06
CA TYR A 822 -29.33 -4.45 19.37
C TYR A 822 -30.03 -3.51 18.38
N GLY A 823 -30.38 -4.00 17.17
CA GLY A 823 -30.98 -3.21 16.10
C GLY A 823 -32.52 -3.09 16.24
N ASN A 824 -33.06 -1.87 16.11
CA ASN A 824 -34.49 -1.61 16.27
C ASN A 824 -35.36 -2.43 15.29
N ILE A 825 -34.92 -2.63 14.04
CA ILE A 825 -35.66 -3.39 13.03
C ILE A 825 -35.86 -4.86 13.45
N ALA A 826 -34.82 -5.50 13.96
CA ALA A 826 -34.87 -6.88 14.43
C ALA A 826 -35.72 -6.97 15.72
N LEU A 827 -35.55 -6.03 16.64
CA LEU A 827 -36.25 -6.02 17.90
C LEU A 827 -37.77 -5.81 17.77
N LEU A 828 -38.21 -5.02 16.81
CA LEU A 828 -39.64 -4.89 16.45
C LEU A 828 -40.22 -6.24 16.01
N ASN A 829 -39.46 -7.02 15.23
CA ASN A 829 -39.90 -8.34 14.81
C ASN A 829 -40.00 -9.30 15.98
N ILE A 830 -38.93 -9.35 16.84
CA ILE A 830 -38.90 -10.20 18.03
C ILE A 830 -40.06 -9.86 18.96
N ALA A 831 -40.40 -8.57 19.12
CA ALA A 831 -41.54 -8.13 19.95
C ALA A 831 -42.89 -8.56 19.36
N ALA A 832 -43.04 -8.56 18.05
CA ALA A 832 -44.24 -9.06 17.36
C ALA A 832 -44.39 -10.58 17.51
N ASP A 833 -43.30 -11.32 17.32
CA ASP A 833 -43.25 -12.78 17.49
C ASP A 833 -43.54 -13.20 18.94
N ALA A 834 -43.13 -12.37 19.91
CA ALA A 834 -43.49 -12.52 21.32
C ALA A 834 -44.94 -12.13 21.65
N GLY A 835 -45.72 -11.62 20.70
CA GLY A 835 -47.10 -11.19 20.88
C GLY A 835 -47.26 -9.88 21.64
N LEU A 836 -46.19 -9.10 21.82
CA LEU A 836 -46.23 -7.83 22.55
C LEU A 836 -46.81 -6.68 21.74
N ILE A 837 -46.64 -6.73 20.41
CA ILE A 837 -47.18 -5.77 19.45
C ILE A 837 -47.79 -6.50 18.25
N SER A 838 -48.65 -5.81 17.48
CA SER A 838 -49.24 -6.37 16.26
C SER A 838 -48.20 -6.59 15.20
N HIS A 839 -48.16 -7.77 14.54
CA HIS A 839 -47.29 -8.06 13.41
C HIS A 839 -47.43 -7.04 12.27
N THR A 840 -48.65 -6.58 12.01
CA THR A 840 -48.93 -5.58 10.96
C THR A 840 -48.24 -4.24 11.28
N LEU A 841 -48.44 -3.74 12.52
CA LEU A 841 -47.84 -2.46 12.94
C LEU A 841 -46.32 -2.57 13.07
N ALA A 842 -45.80 -3.73 13.51
CA ALA A 842 -44.37 -3.99 13.53
C ALA A 842 -43.75 -3.91 12.15
N GLU A 843 -44.34 -4.53 11.15
CA GLU A 843 -43.84 -4.50 9.77
C GLU A 843 -43.91 -3.09 9.16
N GLN A 844 -45.02 -2.38 9.42
CA GLN A 844 -45.15 -0.97 8.97
C GLN A 844 -44.10 -0.05 9.64
N ALA A 845 -43.88 -0.20 10.94
CA ALA A 845 -42.88 0.59 11.67
C ALA A 845 -41.44 0.23 11.23
N ARG A 846 -41.16 -1.04 10.94
CA ARG A 846 -39.87 -1.47 10.38
C ARG A 846 -39.61 -0.84 9.01
N THR A 847 -40.63 -0.83 8.15
CA THR A 847 -40.57 -0.21 6.81
C THR A 847 -40.32 1.30 6.94
N ALA A 848 -41.08 1.97 7.84
CA ALA A 848 -40.91 3.38 8.12
C ALA A 848 -39.49 3.68 8.66
N TYR A 849 -38.98 2.87 9.58
CA TYR A 849 -37.64 3.05 10.18
C TYR A 849 -36.52 2.87 9.14
N ARG A 850 -36.61 1.84 8.26
CA ARG A 850 -35.70 1.68 7.13
C ARG A 850 -35.69 2.91 6.24
N PHE A 851 -36.88 3.39 5.87
CA PHE A 851 -37.01 4.58 5.05
C PHE A 851 -36.33 5.78 5.72
N TYR A 852 -36.58 6.03 7.01
CA TYR A 852 -35.96 7.15 7.73
C TYR A 852 -34.45 7.05 7.79
N ARG A 853 -33.92 5.86 8.03
CA ARG A 853 -32.49 5.60 8.02
C ARG A 853 -31.88 5.83 6.63
N GLN A 854 -32.53 5.32 5.58
CA GLN A 854 -32.11 5.54 4.20
C GLN A 854 -32.14 7.03 3.85
N GLN A 855 -33.17 7.76 4.26
CA GLN A 855 -33.23 9.22 4.05
C GLN A 855 -32.12 9.96 4.79
N GLN A 856 -31.78 9.58 6.01
CA GLN A 856 -30.66 10.15 6.73
C GLN A 856 -29.32 9.92 6.00
N HIS A 857 -29.09 8.73 5.45
CA HIS A 857 -27.91 8.43 4.64
C HIS A 857 -27.91 9.24 3.34
N ASN A 858 -28.99 9.25 2.59
CA ASN A 858 -29.12 9.98 1.33
C ASN A 858 -28.93 11.49 1.52
N THR A 859 -29.51 12.07 2.57
CA THR A 859 -29.34 13.50 2.89
C THR A 859 -27.88 13.85 3.13
N LYS A 860 -27.12 12.97 3.79
CA LYS A 860 -25.68 13.16 4.01
C LYS A 860 -24.85 13.01 2.74
N LEU A 861 -25.14 11.97 1.94
CA LEU A 861 -24.39 11.70 0.71
C LEU A 861 -24.62 12.74 -0.39
N ARG A 862 -25.82 13.31 -0.47
CA ARG A 862 -26.26 14.20 -1.55
C ARG A 862 -26.36 15.67 -1.17
N ASP A 863 -26.02 16.05 0.09
CA ASP A 863 -26.23 17.39 0.67
C ASP A 863 -27.68 17.89 0.49
N ALA A 864 -28.62 16.96 0.41
CA ALA A 864 -30.02 17.30 0.30
C ALA A 864 -30.47 17.95 1.63
N GLU A 865 -30.72 19.25 1.63
CA GLU A 865 -31.07 19.98 2.83
C GLU A 865 -32.36 19.53 3.50
N LYS A 866 -33.30 18.87 2.76
CA LYS A 866 -34.65 18.57 3.26
C LYS A 866 -35.26 17.34 2.60
N VAL A 867 -35.83 16.45 3.42
CA VAL A 867 -36.75 15.41 2.94
C VAL A 867 -38.12 16.05 2.71
N GLU A 868 -38.63 16.05 1.48
CA GLU A 868 -39.98 16.49 1.21
C GLU A 868 -41.01 15.58 1.92
N VAL A 869 -41.98 16.18 2.63
CA VAL A 869 -43.05 15.45 3.30
C VAL A 869 -44.12 15.07 2.28
N THR A 870 -43.87 13.97 1.57
CA THR A 870 -44.84 13.37 0.64
C THR A 870 -45.97 12.67 1.40
N GLU A 871 -47.05 12.27 0.69
CA GLU A 871 -48.11 11.42 1.25
C GLU A 871 -47.54 10.12 1.84
N GLU A 872 -46.53 9.54 1.20
CA GLU A 872 -45.83 8.34 1.66
C GLU A 872 -45.14 8.57 3.01
N VAL A 873 -44.40 9.67 3.19
CA VAL A 873 -43.76 10.03 4.45
C VAL A 873 -44.78 10.25 5.56
N GLN A 874 -45.91 10.86 5.25
CA GLN A 874 -47.05 11.02 6.19
C GLN A 874 -47.60 9.66 6.60
N ALA A 875 -47.75 8.72 5.68
CA ALA A 875 -48.21 7.36 6.00
C ALA A 875 -47.22 6.63 6.94
N TYR A 876 -45.90 6.79 6.72
CA TYR A 876 -44.90 6.25 7.64
C TYR A 876 -44.99 6.85 9.05
N TYR A 877 -45.13 8.17 9.17
CA TYR A 877 -45.35 8.79 10.47
C TYR A 877 -46.61 8.26 11.15
N GLN A 878 -47.68 8.07 10.41
CA GLN A 878 -48.94 7.55 10.94
C GLN A 878 -48.77 6.12 11.45
N SER A 879 -48.13 5.26 10.73
CA SER A 879 -47.87 3.86 11.12
C SER A 879 -47.10 3.74 12.44
N VAL A 880 -46.11 4.60 12.65
CA VAL A 880 -45.31 4.61 13.91
C VAL A 880 -46.15 5.21 15.06
N ARG A 881 -47.00 6.22 14.81
CA ARG A 881 -47.94 6.77 15.80
C ARG A 881 -48.97 5.74 16.23
N ASP A 882 -49.49 4.94 15.29
CA ASP A 882 -50.44 3.87 15.60
C ASP A 882 -49.78 2.80 16.48
N LEU A 883 -48.49 2.47 16.23
CA LEU A 883 -47.72 1.57 17.09
C LEU A 883 -47.47 2.19 18.45
N TRP A 884 -47.17 3.51 18.54
CA TRP A 884 -47.00 4.23 19.79
C TRP A 884 -48.30 4.18 20.64
N GLN A 885 -49.44 4.42 20.01
CA GLN A 885 -50.76 4.32 20.66
C GLN A 885 -51.07 2.89 21.15
N GLN A 886 -50.72 1.85 20.38
CA GLN A 886 -50.83 0.46 20.84
C GLN A 886 -50.02 0.19 22.08
N VAL A 887 -48.80 0.71 22.18
CA VAL A 887 -47.82 0.39 23.24
C VAL A 887 -48.07 1.22 24.48
N PHE A 888 -48.38 2.50 24.36
CA PHE A 888 -48.49 3.44 25.51
C PHE A 888 -49.93 3.80 25.83
N GLY A 889 -50.90 3.48 24.99
CA GLY A 889 -52.34 3.70 25.32
C GLY A 889 -52.81 5.17 25.28
N GLU A 890 -51.96 6.11 24.88
CA GLU A 890 -52.24 7.52 24.76
C GLU A 890 -52.29 8.00 23.32
N GLU A 891 -53.37 8.74 22.93
CA GLU A 891 -53.37 9.59 21.73
C GLU A 891 -52.32 10.70 21.94
N VAL A 892 -51.33 10.77 21.12
CA VAL A 892 -50.43 11.92 21.10
C VAL A 892 -51.22 13.16 20.70
N ARG A 893 -51.55 14.01 21.66
CA ARG A 893 -52.25 15.28 21.38
C ARG A 893 -51.36 16.17 20.52
N PHE A 894 -51.79 16.36 19.27
CA PHE A 894 -51.13 17.29 18.35
C PHE A 894 -51.65 18.71 18.62
N GLU A 895 -50.89 19.54 19.31
CA GLU A 895 -51.07 21.00 19.17
C GLU A 895 -50.55 21.35 17.77
N LYS A 896 -51.46 21.88 16.93
CA LYS A 896 -51.07 22.50 15.65
C LYS A 896 -50.02 23.57 15.94
N ALA A 897 -48.84 23.41 15.40
CA ALA A 897 -47.87 24.51 15.36
C ALA A 897 -48.53 25.74 14.74
N ARG A 898 -48.61 26.84 15.55
CA ARG A 898 -49.04 28.14 15.08
C ARG A 898 -47.96 28.79 14.19
#